data_6cf0553dd811c9a3726a71cfc5ddea86
#
_entry.id   6cf0553dd811c9a3726a71cfc5ddea86
#
_cell.length_a   1.000
_cell.length_b   1.000
_cell.length_c   1.000
_cell.angle_alpha   90.00
_cell.angle_beta   90.00
_cell.angle_gamma   90.00
#
_symmetry.space_group_name_H-M   'P 1'
#
loop_
_entity.id
_entity.type
_entity.pdbx_description
1 polymer ?
#
loop_
_entity_poly.entity_id
_entity_poly.type
_entity_poly.pdbx_seq_one_letter_code
_entity_poly.pdbx_strand_id
1 'polypeptide(L)'
;MDITELTGGEALFYGLQQDIKMAILAPALCAIFRLIFIKMHGGKALSEWDSSQLKESFCYGFWWGMDFNAYPYLLSFVAVTLPAVFLSSWYECGDTVRIVIGSFYGILLYSAFMGRLIFYYHYHDVYNRTLFMGKHADKGNLLDIFFNQNHGAWILLGIIPFTALCVGAESILLSLPSIPAIVVDNQWVQYIINFIVFAAGVLLYYWFHFGGTLKHRDKPEWDELPQIIKKDIFLAKATMDDFVAIKQARKFSVPEFLLHEDNESEEIIRAAIPELKNIENKADFNPLSAFYRHASGAKIKKPKRIFLVYGESHAQSLFDSPYDYLNVMEASKKFRSDEHTYSINNFLSGGLLSQISLGSLLLGTYDSDVEINERTEFWHATTPMAMARQLKKLGYNTHFWYGGKLTWGSLLHFCPAAGFDECHDGPDICPPDSPSTWLGVYDHIFLDSVAQMIKNSNNEYEFHFIYTTSNHGPYDMPYGEYGFDANKIMPNIPEALKNSEMDMRRFAGVWYSDQYINKFIDEMKEQYPDSLVIVTGDHASQLIPYDKEIIPRTEQMLRETMLPCFHIYHKDLTADMLANNKIGSHMNIPATIIELIAEKGFEYCSLFPSLTEKLDHVVSPYCWMTENEIGVYRDKTSQQLETSAENKTINVGKVLYEAERNAWQEITGWILRHPEVLQNK
;
A
#
# COMPACT_ATOMS: atom_id res chain seq x y z
N MET A 1 -16.36 3.30 55.19
CA MET A 1 -16.99 1.99 55.20
C MET A 1 -15.90 0.98 55.46
N ASP A 2 -16.06 0.17 56.50
CA ASP A 2 -15.00 -0.78 56.87
C ASP A 2 -15.05 -1.92 55.83
N ILE A 3 -14.01 -2.06 55.03
CA ILE A 3 -13.93 -2.92 53.83
C ILE A 3 -14.02 -4.41 54.18
N THR A 4 -13.75 -4.74 55.45
CA THR A 4 -13.71 -6.12 55.96
C THR A 4 -15.09 -6.76 56.17
N GLU A 5 -16.18 -6.01 56.02
CA GLU A 5 -17.56 -6.47 56.28
C GLU A 5 -18.45 -6.56 55.01
N LEU A 6 -17.88 -6.33 53.81
CA LEU A 6 -18.66 -6.38 52.55
C LEU A 6 -19.14 -7.80 52.25
N THR A 7 -20.41 -7.98 51.99
CA THR A 7 -20.95 -9.24 51.44
C THR A 7 -20.48 -9.42 49.99
N GLY A 8 -20.42 -10.66 49.48
CA GLY A 8 -20.05 -10.93 48.10
C GLY A 8 -20.93 -10.20 47.05
N GLY A 9 -22.20 -9.96 47.39
CA GLY A 9 -23.12 -9.18 46.54
C GLY A 9 -22.78 -7.70 46.49
N GLU A 10 -22.40 -7.11 47.61
CA GLU A 10 -21.93 -5.72 47.65
C GLU A 10 -20.60 -5.57 46.95
N ALA A 11 -19.68 -6.52 47.13
CA ALA A 11 -18.41 -6.53 46.42
C ALA A 11 -18.60 -6.58 44.87
N LEU A 12 -19.57 -7.38 44.39
CA LEU A 12 -19.94 -7.43 42.97
C LEU A 12 -20.47 -6.08 42.49
N PHE A 13 -21.39 -5.47 43.24
CA PHE A 13 -22.04 -4.22 42.83
C PHE A 13 -21.06 -3.04 42.79
N TYR A 14 -20.22 -2.90 43.81
CA TYR A 14 -19.20 -1.87 43.87
C TYR A 14 -18.08 -2.14 42.85
N GLY A 15 -17.64 -3.39 42.71
CA GLY A 15 -16.65 -3.79 41.69
C GLY A 15 -17.07 -3.45 40.27
N LEU A 16 -18.32 -3.74 39.92
CA LEU A 16 -18.86 -3.43 38.62
C LEU A 16 -18.85 -1.92 38.33
N GLN A 17 -19.16 -1.07 39.31
CA GLN A 17 -19.07 0.37 39.14
C GLN A 17 -17.64 0.84 38.92
N GLN A 18 -16.67 0.25 39.62
CA GLN A 18 -15.27 0.57 39.43
C GLN A 18 -14.79 0.12 38.03
N ASP A 19 -15.24 -1.05 37.55
CA ASP A 19 -14.94 -1.54 36.20
C ASP A 19 -15.47 -0.58 35.10
N ILE A 20 -16.68 -0.03 35.28
CA ILE A 20 -17.27 0.98 34.38
C ILE A 20 -16.45 2.27 34.43
N LYS A 21 -16.07 2.77 35.59
CA LYS A 21 -15.28 3.99 35.75
C LYS A 21 -13.93 3.87 35.02
N MET A 22 -13.22 2.77 35.23
CA MET A 22 -11.95 2.49 34.56
C MET A 22 -12.12 2.43 33.04
N ALA A 23 -13.19 1.82 32.54
CA ALA A 23 -13.45 1.68 31.12
C ALA A 23 -13.63 3.01 30.35
N ILE A 24 -13.76 4.14 31.05
CA ILE A 24 -13.90 5.47 30.44
C ILE A 24 -12.57 5.97 29.82
N LEU A 25 -11.43 5.62 30.42
CA LEU A 25 -10.14 6.17 29.99
C LEU A 25 -9.80 5.82 28.54
N ALA A 26 -9.96 4.56 28.15
CA ALA A 26 -9.56 4.11 26.80
C ALA A 26 -10.28 4.85 25.67
N PRO A 27 -11.62 4.91 25.61
CA PRO A 27 -12.32 5.65 24.55
C PRO A 27 -12.07 7.17 24.64
N ALA A 28 -11.81 7.73 25.82
CA ALA A 28 -11.44 9.14 25.97
C ALA A 28 -10.07 9.42 25.32
N LEU A 29 -9.08 8.56 25.53
CA LEU A 29 -7.77 8.64 24.87
C LEU A 29 -7.90 8.50 23.36
N CYS A 30 -8.68 7.55 22.85
CA CYS A 30 -8.92 7.37 21.42
C CYS A 30 -9.56 8.63 20.80
N ALA A 31 -10.51 9.26 21.48
CA ALA A 31 -11.12 10.51 21.01
C ALA A 31 -10.08 11.66 20.95
N ILE A 32 -9.20 11.77 21.96
CA ILE A 32 -8.13 12.76 21.98
C ILE A 32 -7.13 12.49 20.84
N PHE A 33 -6.70 11.25 20.63
CA PHE A 33 -5.77 10.86 19.58
C PHE A 33 -6.36 11.13 18.18
N ARG A 34 -7.64 10.83 17.98
CA ARG A 34 -8.37 11.18 16.74
C ARG A 34 -8.36 12.68 16.50
N LEU A 35 -8.66 13.49 17.53
CA LEU A 35 -8.62 14.94 17.43
C LEU A 35 -7.23 15.46 17.05
N ILE A 36 -6.18 14.93 17.69
CA ILE A 36 -4.78 15.28 17.40
C ILE A 36 -4.47 14.91 15.94
N PHE A 37 -4.82 13.69 15.52
CA PHE A 37 -4.57 13.22 14.16
C PHE A 37 -5.26 14.09 13.10
N ILE A 38 -6.54 14.43 13.29
CA ILE A 38 -7.29 15.31 12.38
C ILE A 38 -6.64 16.71 12.34
N LYS A 39 -6.22 17.23 13.47
CA LYS A 39 -5.55 18.54 13.52
C LYS A 39 -4.19 18.56 12.81
N MET A 40 -3.42 17.50 12.93
CA MET A 40 -2.07 17.43 12.35
C MET A 40 -2.10 17.16 10.84
N HIS A 41 -3.03 16.35 10.37
CA HIS A 41 -2.99 15.80 9.02
C HIS A 41 -4.21 16.11 8.16
N GLY A 42 -5.22 16.76 8.70
CA GLY A 42 -6.48 17.03 7.98
C GLY A 42 -6.38 18.10 6.88
N GLY A 43 -5.26 18.79 6.74
CA GLY A 43 -5.00 19.76 5.67
C GLY A 43 -5.84 21.04 5.73
N LYS A 44 -6.75 21.17 6.73
CA LYS A 44 -7.63 22.33 6.94
C LYS A 44 -7.89 22.55 8.42
N ALA A 45 -8.31 23.74 8.80
CA ALA A 45 -8.68 24.05 10.18
C ALA A 45 -9.94 23.26 10.59
N LEU A 46 -10.05 22.90 11.89
CA LEU A 46 -11.23 22.17 12.38
C LEU A 46 -12.55 22.90 12.13
N SER A 47 -12.54 24.23 12.06
CA SER A 47 -13.72 25.06 11.78
C SER A 47 -14.21 24.98 10.33
N GLU A 48 -13.38 24.48 9.42
CA GLU A 48 -13.73 24.30 8.00
C GLU A 48 -14.42 22.97 7.72
N TRP A 49 -14.39 22.05 8.70
CA TRP A 49 -15.15 20.82 8.64
C TRP A 49 -16.63 21.10 8.95
N ASP A 50 -17.52 20.42 8.24
CA ASP A 50 -18.93 20.39 8.65
C ASP A 50 -19.03 19.79 10.06
N SER A 51 -19.65 20.53 10.97
CA SER A 51 -19.83 20.12 12.37
C SER A 51 -20.58 18.79 12.49
N SER A 52 -21.46 18.48 11.54
CA SER A 52 -22.18 17.20 11.49
C SER A 52 -21.25 16.05 11.08
N GLN A 53 -20.33 16.26 10.15
CA GLN A 53 -19.33 15.28 9.75
C GLN A 53 -18.39 14.94 10.90
N LEU A 54 -17.86 15.96 11.60
CA LEU A 54 -17.00 15.74 12.77
C LEU A 54 -17.73 15.01 13.88
N LYS A 55 -18.94 15.47 14.24
CA LYS A 55 -19.74 14.83 15.27
C LYS A 55 -19.99 13.35 14.94
N GLU A 56 -20.38 13.06 13.72
CA GLU A 56 -20.66 11.69 13.28
C GLU A 56 -19.39 10.82 13.29
N SER A 57 -18.25 11.36 12.83
CA SER A 57 -16.96 10.69 12.90
C SER A 57 -16.58 10.32 14.33
N PHE A 58 -16.77 11.22 15.29
CA PHE A 58 -16.48 10.93 16.70
C PHE A 58 -17.45 9.93 17.30
N CYS A 59 -18.77 10.04 17.00
CA CYS A 59 -19.79 9.12 17.50
C CYS A 59 -19.59 7.71 16.92
N TYR A 60 -19.44 7.59 15.61
CA TYR A 60 -19.25 6.30 14.95
C TYR A 60 -17.91 5.67 15.38
N GLY A 61 -16.83 6.44 15.39
CA GLY A 61 -15.52 5.96 15.80
C GLY A 61 -15.45 5.57 17.29
N PHE A 62 -16.21 6.22 18.17
CA PHE A 62 -16.35 5.79 19.56
C PHE A 62 -16.91 4.35 19.63
N TRP A 63 -18.04 4.11 18.97
CA TRP A 63 -18.69 2.79 19.00
C TRP A 63 -17.85 1.72 18.26
N TRP A 64 -17.20 2.09 17.16
CA TRP A 64 -16.32 1.17 16.44
C TRP A 64 -15.08 0.79 17.25
N GLY A 65 -14.47 1.77 17.93
CA GLY A 65 -13.33 1.55 18.82
C GLY A 65 -13.66 0.66 20.02
N MET A 66 -14.92 0.57 20.43
CA MET A 66 -15.35 -0.30 21.53
C MET A 66 -15.15 -1.79 21.26
N ASP A 67 -14.94 -2.21 20.00
CA ASP A 67 -14.49 -3.56 19.64
C ASP A 67 -13.21 -3.97 20.42
N PHE A 68 -12.35 -3.01 20.74
CA PHE A 68 -11.13 -3.19 21.53
C PHE A 68 -11.21 -2.52 22.92
N ASN A 69 -11.77 -1.33 23.01
CA ASN A 69 -11.79 -0.54 24.23
C ASN A 69 -12.70 -1.14 25.32
N ALA A 70 -13.49 -2.17 25.01
CA ALA A 70 -14.24 -2.95 26.01
C ALA A 70 -13.38 -3.98 26.76
N TYR A 71 -12.17 -4.34 26.25
CA TYR A 71 -11.33 -5.34 26.93
C TYR A 71 -10.83 -4.94 28.31
N PRO A 72 -10.42 -3.70 28.61
CA PRO A 72 -10.08 -3.30 29.97
C PRO A 72 -11.22 -3.57 30.97
N TYR A 73 -12.45 -3.27 30.59
CA TYR A 73 -13.63 -3.61 31.39
C TYR A 73 -13.72 -5.12 31.66
N LEU A 74 -13.63 -5.96 30.62
CA LEU A 74 -13.67 -7.41 30.75
C LEU A 74 -12.55 -7.93 31.64
N LEU A 75 -11.32 -7.47 31.44
CA LEU A 75 -10.16 -7.87 32.23
C LEU A 75 -10.34 -7.51 33.70
N SER A 76 -10.82 -6.30 33.99
CA SER A 76 -11.10 -5.87 35.36
C SER A 76 -12.24 -6.69 36.00
N PHE A 77 -13.33 -6.89 35.25
CA PHE A 77 -14.44 -7.68 35.72
C PHE A 77 -14.03 -9.11 36.12
N VAL A 78 -13.24 -9.78 35.24
CA VAL A 78 -12.80 -11.17 35.45
C VAL A 78 -11.67 -11.27 36.48
N ALA A 79 -10.69 -10.35 36.45
CA ALA A 79 -9.52 -10.44 37.30
C ALA A 79 -9.69 -9.81 38.68
N VAL A 80 -10.62 -8.87 38.85
CA VAL A 80 -10.80 -8.12 40.10
C VAL A 80 -12.20 -8.34 40.69
N THR A 81 -13.24 -7.98 39.94
CA THR A 81 -14.61 -7.97 40.48
C THR A 81 -15.11 -9.37 40.83
N LEU A 82 -14.95 -10.37 39.94
CA LEU A 82 -15.38 -11.75 40.25
C LEU A 82 -14.61 -12.40 41.39
N PRO A 83 -13.27 -12.33 41.51
CA PRO A 83 -12.55 -12.85 42.64
C PRO A 83 -12.92 -12.17 43.96
N ALA A 84 -13.18 -10.85 43.96
CA ALA A 84 -13.57 -10.10 45.14
C ALA A 84 -14.91 -10.58 45.78
N VAL A 85 -15.79 -11.20 44.97
CA VAL A 85 -17.03 -11.82 45.48
C VAL A 85 -16.78 -12.93 46.46
N PHE A 86 -15.67 -13.66 46.28
CA PHE A 86 -15.29 -14.83 47.08
C PHE A 86 -14.17 -14.56 48.09
N LEU A 87 -13.35 -13.54 47.83
CA LEU A 87 -12.14 -13.21 48.60
C LEU A 87 -12.17 -11.72 48.94
N SER A 88 -12.61 -11.39 50.17
CA SER A 88 -12.69 -10.01 50.66
C SER A 88 -11.36 -9.26 50.59
N SER A 89 -10.23 -9.95 50.88
CA SER A 89 -8.89 -9.39 50.75
C SER A 89 -8.53 -8.95 49.34
N TRP A 90 -9.15 -9.54 48.32
CA TRP A 90 -8.93 -9.15 46.90
C TRP A 90 -9.55 -7.80 46.56
N TYR A 91 -10.58 -7.40 47.28
CA TYR A 91 -11.21 -6.09 47.11
C TYR A 91 -10.27 -4.95 47.51
N GLU A 92 -9.42 -5.13 48.52
CA GLU A 92 -8.48 -4.10 49.03
C GLU A 92 -7.45 -3.70 47.97
N CYS A 93 -6.94 -4.65 47.19
CA CYS A 93 -5.99 -4.36 46.10
C CYS A 93 -6.66 -4.11 44.75
N GLY A 94 -7.98 -4.20 44.66
CA GLY A 94 -8.75 -4.17 43.42
C GLY A 94 -8.51 -2.92 42.60
N ASP A 95 -8.55 -1.74 43.21
CA ASP A 95 -8.33 -0.48 42.49
C ASP A 95 -6.89 -0.33 41.98
N THR A 96 -5.90 -0.85 42.72
CA THR A 96 -4.52 -0.89 42.26
C THR A 96 -4.38 -1.75 41.00
N VAL A 97 -5.02 -2.92 40.97
CA VAL A 97 -5.01 -3.82 39.82
C VAL A 97 -5.71 -3.16 38.62
N ARG A 98 -6.82 -2.45 38.84
CA ARG A 98 -7.52 -1.68 37.82
C ARG A 98 -6.66 -0.59 37.22
N ILE A 99 -5.95 0.19 38.06
CA ILE A 99 -5.01 1.22 37.60
C ILE A 99 -3.92 0.59 36.73
N VAL A 100 -3.39 -0.56 37.13
CA VAL A 100 -2.38 -1.27 36.30
C VAL A 100 -2.95 -1.70 34.96
N ILE A 101 -4.14 -2.31 34.94
CA ILE A 101 -4.81 -2.74 33.69
C ILE A 101 -5.06 -1.54 32.77
N GLY A 102 -5.70 -0.47 33.29
CA GLY A 102 -6.02 0.73 32.50
C GLY A 102 -4.79 1.45 32.00
N SER A 103 -3.76 1.62 32.86
CA SER A 103 -2.50 2.27 32.48
C SER A 103 -1.72 1.45 31.45
N PHE A 104 -1.66 0.14 31.59
CA PHE A 104 -1.03 -0.74 30.60
C PHE A 104 -1.74 -0.65 29.24
N TYR A 105 -3.07 -0.71 29.25
CA TYR A 105 -3.83 -0.53 28.02
C TYR A 105 -3.63 0.85 27.41
N GLY A 106 -3.55 1.90 28.25
CA GLY A 106 -3.20 3.25 27.80
C GLY A 106 -1.83 3.31 27.10
N ILE A 107 -0.81 2.61 27.64
CA ILE A 107 0.51 2.50 26.98
C ILE A 107 0.40 1.84 25.60
N LEU A 108 -0.41 0.80 25.48
CA LEU A 108 -0.65 0.14 24.18
C LEU A 108 -1.31 1.11 23.18
N LEU A 109 -2.33 1.87 23.62
CA LEU A 109 -2.96 2.90 22.79
C LEU A 109 -1.99 4.01 22.37
N TYR A 110 -1.15 4.48 23.31
CA TYR A 110 -0.10 5.46 23.01
C TYR A 110 0.88 4.93 21.96
N SER A 111 1.35 3.71 22.13
CA SER A 111 2.30 3.08 21.22
C SER A 111 1.69 2.90 19.82
N ALA A 112 0.45 2.47 19.74
CA ALA A 112 -0.28 2.34 18.49
C ALA A 112 -0.49 3.72 17.82
N PHE A 113 -0.84 4.74 18.58
CA PHE A 113 -1.03 6.09 18.06
C PHE A 113 0.28 6.70 17.55
N MET A 114 1.38 6.59 18.29
CA MET A 114 2.70 7.08 17.82
C MET A 114 3.15 6.34 16.56
N GLY A 115 2.94 5.04 16.52
CA GLY A 115 3.17 4.26 15.30
C GLY A 115 2.29 4.71 14.12
N ARG A 116 1.00 5.05 14.36
CA ARG A 116 0.12 5.63 13.33
C ARG A 116 0.66 6.94 12.78
N LEU A 117 1.18 7.84 13.63
CA LEU A 117 1.75 9.10 13.18
C LEU A 117 2.97 8.88 12.27
N ILE A 118 3.86 7.94 12.66
CA ILE A 118 5.00 7.54 11.84
C ILE A 118 4.52 6.93 10.52
N PHE A 119 3.58 5.99 10.58
CA PHE A 119 3.04 5.32 9.40
C PHE A 119 2.39 6.31 8.44
N TYR A 120 1.60 7.26 8.96
CA TYR A 120 0.96 8.28 8.15
C TYR A 120 1.98 9.24 7.52
N TYR A 121 3.05 9.58 8.24
CA TYR A 121 4.12 10.42 7.70
C TYR A 121 4.77 9.79 6.46
N HIS A 122 4.97 8.48 6.47
CA HIS A 122 5.63 7.77 5.36
C HIS A 122 4.67 7.35 4.23
N TYR A 123 3.45 6.93 4.57
CA TYR A 123 2.52 6.30 3.62
C TYR A 123 1.28 7.14 3.31
N HIS A 124 1.07 8.26 3.97
CA HIS A 124 -0.14 9.10 3.87
C HIS A 124 -1.45 8.32 4.02
N ASP A 125 -1.40 7.26 4.81
CA ASP A 125 -2.55 6.42 5.14
C ASP A 125 -2.55 6.00 6.61
N VAL A 126 -3.71 5.57 7.12
CA VAL A 126 -3.80 4.87 8.40
C VAL A 126 -3.23 3.46 8.23
N TYR A 127 -3.03 2.75 9.34
CA TYR A 127 -2.57 1.37 9.26
C TYR A 127 -3.33 0.58 8.21
N ASN A 128 -2.60 0.07 7.26
CA ASN A 128 -3.05 -0.82 6.21
C ASN A 128 -2.12 -2.04 6.17
N ARG A 129 -2.31 -2.93 5.20
CA ARG A 129 -1.50 -4.15 5.08
C ARG A 129 0.01 -3.91 4.97
N THR A 130 0.47 -2.74 4.47
CA THR A 130 1.89 -2.38 4.39
C THR A 130 2.57 -2.46 5.77
N LEU A 131 1.81 -2.30 6.86
CA LEU A 131 2.31 -2.52 8.22
C LEU A 131 2.91 -3.93 8.39
N PHE A 132 2.31 -4.94 7.77
CA PHE A 132 2.75 -6.34 7.90
C PHE A 132 3.91 -6.70 6.98
N MET A 133 4.16 -5.90 5.92
CA MET A 133 5.36 -6.02 5.09
C MET A 133 6.63 -5.77 5.90
N GLY A 134 6.56 -4.92 6.92
CA GLY A 134 7.67 -4.71 7.86
C GLY A 134 8.16 -5.97 8.59
N LYS A 135 7.37 -7.06 8.59
CA LYS A 135 7.80 -8.35 9.14
C LYS A 135 9.02 -8.94 8.42
N HIS A 136 9.12 -8.68 7.12
CA HIS A 136 10.19 -9.18 6.24
C HIS A 136 11.29 -8.13 5.98
N ALA A 137 11.07 -6.88 6.42
CA ALA A 137 12.04 -5.81 6.26
C ALA A 137 13.30 -6.04 7.11
N ASP A 138 14.43 -5.51 6.64
CA ASP A 138 15.67 -5.52 7.40
C ASP A 138 15.49 -4.82 8.75
N LYS A 139 15.80 -5.53 9.83
CA LYS A 139 15.60 -5.04 11.21
C LYS A 139 16.50 -3.84 11.52
N GLY A 140 17.69 -3.77 10.93
CA GLY A 140 18.58 -2.63 11.09
C GLY A 140 17.97 -1.37 10.49
N ASN A 141 17.43 -1.47 9.29
CA ASN A 141 16.74 -0.36 8.63
C ASN A 141 15.50 0.09 9.40
N LEU A 142 14.71 -0.83 9.93
CA LEU A 142 13.53 -0.47 10.73
C LEU A 142 13.92 0.27 12.03
N LEU A 143 15.00 -0.15 12.68
CA LEU A 143 15.51 0.54 13.87
C LEU A 143 16.08 1.92 13.51
N ASP A 144 16.79 2.04 12.39
CA ASP A 144 17.29 3.33 11.90
C ASP A 144 16.16 4.30 11.59
N ILE A 145 15.13 3.86 10.84
CA ILE A 145 13.91 4.63 10.57
C ILE A 145 13.26 5.08 11.89
N PHE A 146 13.13 4.18 12.85
CA PHE A 146 12.46 4.51 14.12
C PHE A 146 13.29 5.50 14.94
N PHE A 147 14.58 5.23 15.19
CA PHE A 147 15.39 6.03 16.11
C PHE A 147 15.92 7.32 15.50
N ASN A 148 16.43 7.25 14.27
CA ASN A 148 17.13 8.38 13.66
C ASN A 148 16.19 9.30 12.85
N GLN A 149 15.25 8.71 12.10
CA GLN A 149 14.35 9.52 11.25
C GLN A 149 13.08 9.96 12.01
N ASN A 150 12.55 9.15 12.93
CA ASN A 150 11.31 9.44 13.64
C ASN A 150 11.51 9.76 15.12
N HIS A 151 12.72 10.09 15.54
CA HIS A 151 13.01 10.46 16.94
C HIS A 151 12.52 9.45 17.98
N GLY A 152 12.63 8.15 17.69
CA GLY A 152 12.08 7.05 18.50
C GLY A 152 12.48 7.07 19.98
N ALA A 153 13.68 7.59 20.30
CA ALA A 153 14.09 7.76 21.70
C ALA A 153 13.16 8.71 22.47
N TRP A 154 12.69 9.81 21.87
CA TRP A 154 11.76 10.73 22.48
C TRP A 154 10.36 10.13 22.63
N ILE A 155 9.94 9.30 21.65
CA ILE A 155 8.67 8.55 21.73
C ILE A 155 8.71 7.59 22.92
N LEU A 156 9.80 6.83 23.07
CA LEU A 156 9.96 5.91 24.20
C LEU A 156 10.03 6.64 25.55
N LEU A 157 10.75 7.76 25.64
CA LEU A 157 10.80 8.60 26.84
C LEU A 157 9.41 9.18 27.15
N GLY A 158 8.59 9.49 26.17
CA GLY A 158 7.23 9.99 26.30
C GLY A 158 6.29 9.00 27.00
N ILE A 159 6.59 7.70 26.98
CA ILE A 159 5.81 6.67 27.72
C ILE A 159 5.77 6.98 29.21
N ILE A 160 6.86 7.48 29.82
CA ILE A 160 6.95 7.74 31.26
C ILE A 160 5.93 8.79 31.70
N PRO A 161 5.93 10.04 31.19
CA PRO A 161 4.93 11.02 31.60
C PRO A 161 3.50 10.63 31.16
N PHE A 162 3.34 9.92 30.05
CA PHE A 162 2.05 9.43 29.62
C PHE A 162 1.49 8.36 30.57
N THR A 163 2.32 7.44 31.04
CA THR A 163 1.92 6.45 32.08
C THR A 163 1.50 7.16 33.37
N ALA A 164 2.25 8.16 33.81
CA ALA A 164 1.89 8.94 34.99
C ALA A 164 0.54 9.65 34.82
N LEU A 165 0.25 10.14 33.64
CA LEU A 165 -1.05 10.73 33.28
C LEU A 165 -2.17 9.69 33.35
N CYS A 166 -1.97 8.49 32.79
CA CYS A 166 -2.95 7.40 32.86
C CYS A 166 -3.22 6.97 34.33
N VAL A 167 -2.17 6.77 35.11
CA VAL A 167 -2.29 6.44 36.54
C VAL A 167 -3.08 7.52 37.28
N GLY A 168 -2.78 8.79 37.04
CA GLY A 168 -3.50 9.91 37.66
C GLY A 168 -4.97 9.96 37.27
N ALA A 169 -5.24 9.80 35.95
CA ALA A 169 -6.61 9.81 35.42
C ALA A 169 -7.43 8.62 35.99
N GLU A 170 -6.87 7.42 35.99
CA GLU A 170 -7.53 6.23 36.60
C GLU A 170 -7.79 6.43 38.08
N SER A 171 -6.80 6.94 38.82
CA SER A 171 -6.97 7.21 40.26
C SER A 171 -8.11 8.20 40.54
N ILE A 172 -8.24 9.24 39.70
CA ILE A 172 -9.34 10.21 39.78
C ILE A 172 -10.67 9.53 39.45
N LEU A 173 -10.75 8.76 38.36
CA LEU A 173 -11.98 8.07 37.93
C LEU A 173 -12.47 7.10 39.00
N LEU A 174 -11.58 6.28 39.59
CA LEU A 174 -11.91 5.30 40.60
C LEU A 174 -12.30 5.96 41.95
N SER A 175 -11.78 7.17 42.23
CA SER A 175 -12.15 7.94 43.42
C SER A 175 -13.55 8.58 43.37
N LEU A 176 -14.18 8.60 42.19
CA LEU A 176 -15.54 9.12 42.05
C LEU A 176 -16.51 8.34 42.94
N PRO A 177 -17.53 9.00 43.53
CA PRO A 177 -18.49 8.34 44.42
C PRO A 177 -19.20 7.19 43.72
N SER A 178 -19.43 6.11 44.45
CA SER A 178 -20.19 4.95 43.98
C SER A 178 -21.62 5.00 44.54
N ILE A 179 -22.57 4.45 43.79
CA ILE A 179 -23.95 4.31 44.20
C ILE A 179 -24.01 3.19 45.28
N PRO A 180 -24.75 3.38 46.37
CA PRO A 180 -24.90 2.35 47.39
C PRO A 180 -25.51 1.05 46.87
N ALA A 181 -25.00 -0.08 47.32
CA ALA A 181 -25.56 -1.38 46.95
C ALA A 181 -27.00 -1.53 47.50
N ILE A 182 -27.83 -2.25 46.74
CA ILE A 182 -29.18 -2.59 47.15
C ILE A 182 -29.09 -3.82 48.03
N VAL A 183 -29.38 -3.64 49.32
CA VAL A 183 -29.39 -4.72 50.34
C VAL A 183 -30.83 -4.91 50.81
N VAL A 184 -31.29 -6.16 50.83
CA VAL A 184 -32.62 -6.55 51.29
C VAL A 184 -32.51 -7.68 52.30
N ASP A 185 -33.40 -7.69 53.32
CA ASP A 185 -33.38 -8.69 54.39
C ASP A 185 -33.74 -10.12 53.92
N ASN A 186 -34.50 -10.23 52.84
CA ASN A 186 -34.85 -11.53 52.28
C ASN A 186 -33.73 -12.09 51.42
N GLN A 187 -33.09 -13.16 51.90
CA GLN A 187 -31.93 -13.80 51.28
C GLN A 187 -32.18 -14.27 49.84
N TRP A 188 -33.40 -14.79 49.54
CA TRP A 188 -33.71 -15.22 48.17
C TRP A 188 -33.81 -14.04 47.20
N VAL A 189 -34.42 -12.94 47.66
CA VAL A 189 -34.51 -11.70 46.87
C VAL A 189 -33.15 -11.13 46.65
N GLN A 190 -32.25 -11.16 47.66
CA GLN A 190 -30.86 -10.71 47.50
C GLN A 190 -30.10 -11.55 46.48
N TYR A 191 -30.25 -12.87 46.43
CA TYR A 191 -29.63 -13.71 45.42
C TYR A 191 -30.15 -13.37 43.99
N ILE A 192 -31.42 -13.08 43.83
CA ILE A 192 -31.99 -12.65 42.58
C ILE A 192 -31.39 -11.30 42.13
N ILE A 193 -31.26 -10.33 43.04
CA ILE A 193 -30.64 -9.03 42.78
C ILE A 193 -29.18 -9.22 42.35
N ASN A 194 -28.41 -10.01 43.08
CA ASN A 194 -27.01 -10.26 42.73
C ASN A 194 -26.85 -10.94 41.37
N PHE A 195 -27.74 -11.88 41.05
CA PHE A 195 -27.79 -12.50 39.70
C PHE A 195 -28.11 -11.50 38.61
N ILE A 196 -29.07 -10.60 38.83
CA ILE A 196 -29.43 -9.53 37.87
C ILE A 196 -28.23 -8.59 37.69
N VAL A 197 -27.53 -8.21 38.76
CA VAL A 197 -26.34 -7.35 38.68
C VAL A 197 -25.22 -8.04 37.90
N PHE A 198 -24.98 -9.32 38.17
CA PHE A 198 -24.00 -10.11 37.39
C PHE A 198 -24.37 -10.18 35.91
N ALA A 199 -25.61 -10.53 35.61
CA ALA A 199 -26.11 -10.61 34.25
C ALA A 199 -26.01 -9.25 33.52
N ALA A 200 -26.36 -8.16 34.23
CA ALA A 200 -26.19 -6.80 33.68
C ALA A 200 -24.72 -6.47 33.37
N GLY A 201 -23.78 -6.88 34.25
CA GLY A 201 -22.35 -6.71 33.99
C GLY A 201 -21.87 -7.43 32.72
N VAL A 202 -22.29 -8.68 32.55
CA VAL A 202 -21.97 -9.46 31.33
C VAL A 202 -22.61 -8.85 30.07
N LEU A 203 -23.89 -8.48 30.15
CA LEU A 203 -24.60 -7.84 29.04
C LEU A 203 -23.99 -6.48 28.68
N LEU A 204 -23.52 -5.72 29.67
CA LEU A 204 -22.85 -4.44 29.46
C LEU A 204 -21.54 -4.60 28.68
N TYR A 205 -20.77 -5.65 28.99
CA TYR A 205 -19.57 -5.98 28.19
C TYR A 205 -19.95 -6.22 26.72
N TYR A 206 -20.91 -7.08 26.43
CA TYR A 206 -21.32 -7.38 25.06
C TYR A 206 -21.89 -6.14 24.35
N TRP A 207 -22.64 -5.32 25.06
CA TRP A 207 -23.17 -4.07 24.51
C TRP A 207 -22.06 -3.08 24.14
N PHE A 208 -21.02 -2.95 24.97
CA PHE A 208 -19.83 -2.18 24.63
C PHE A 208 -19.08 -2.81 23.46
N HIS A 209 -18.71 -4.08 23.57
CA HIS A 209 -17.89 -4.77 22.59
C HIS A 209 -18.52 -4.83 21.17
N PHE A 210 -19.83 -4.88 21.10
CA PHE A 210 -20.53 -4.86 19.82
C PHE A 210 -20.91 -3.44 19.36
N GLY A 211 -20.38 -2.39 19.97
CA GLY A 211 -20.55 -1.02 19.51
C GLY A 211 -21.94 -0.45 19.75
N GLY A 212 -22.54 -0.68 20.95
CA GLY A 212 -23.83 -0.16 21.33
C GLY A 212 -25.01 -1.05 20.93
N THR A 213 -24.74 -2.29 20.49
CA THR A 213 -25.76 -3.31 20.18
C THR A 213 -25.48 -4.60 20.94
N LEU A 214 -26.48 -5.48 21.06
CA LEU A 214 -26.29 -6.83 21.60
C LEU A 214 -26.18 -7.89 20.50
N LYS A 215 -26.18 -7.49 19.24
CA LYS A 215 -26.08 -8.38 18.09
C LYS A 215 -24.74 -8.19 17.38
N HIS A 216 -23.92 -9.24 17.33
CA HIS A 216 -22.63 -9.21 16.65
C HIS A 216 -22.73 -8.74 15.20
N ARG A 217 -23.83 -9.07 14.50
CA ARG A 217 -24.04 -8.69 13.10
C ARG A 217 -24.17 -7.18 12.87
N ASP A 218 -24.72 -6.48 13.87
CA ASP A 218 -25.07 -5.05 13.76
C ASP A 218 -23.96 -4.15 14.33
N LYS A 219 -22.75 -4.69 14.55
CA LYS A 219 -21.61 -3.89 15.05
C LYS A 219 -21.01 -3.01 13.96
N PRO A 220 -20.45 -1.85 14.32
CA PRO A 220 -19.82 -0.95 13.35
C PRO A 220 -18.71 -1.64 12.53
N GLU A 221 -18.76 -1.50 11.20
CA GLU A 221 -17.79 -2.02 10.24
C GLU A 221 -17.50 -0.95 9.17
N TRP A 222 -16.43 -1.13 8.39
CA TRP A 222 -16.03 -0.18 7.34
C TRP A 222 -17.12 0.08 6.30
N ASP A 223 -17.81 -0.98 5.89
CA ASP A 223 -18.84 -0.88 4.85
C ASP A 223 -20.12 -0.15 5.33
N GLU A 224 -20.31 -0.07 6.63
CA GLU A 224 -21.46 0.59 7.29
C GLU A 224 -21.18 2.04 7.71
N LEU A 225 -20.01 2.59 7.41
CA LEU A 225 -19.68 3.99 7.67
C LEU A 225 -20.78 4.92 7.13
N PRO A 226 -21.25 5.91 7.91
CA PRO A 226 -22.24 6.89 7.46
C PRO A 226 -21.80 7.62 6.19
N GLN A 227 -22.73 7.83 5.25
CA GLN A 227 -22.45 8.47 3.97
C GLN A 227 -21.86 9.88 4.12
N ILE A 228 -22.24 10.59 5.18
CA ILE A 228 -21.70 11.93 5.46
C ILE A 228 -20.18 11.91 5.74
N ILE A 229 -19.66 10.81 6.32
CA ILE A 229 -18.23 10.61 6.59
C ILE A 229 -17.54 10.13 5.31
N LYS A 230 -18.18 9.20 4.55
CA LYS A 230 -17.59 8.63 3.31
C LYS A 230 -17.30 9.68 2.24
N LYS A 231 -17.95 10.85 2.28
CA LYS A 231 -17.65 11.97 1.36
C LYS A 231 -16.23 12.54 1.51
N ASP A 232 -15.60 12.31 2.66
CA ASP A 232 -14.24 12.74 2.92
C ASP A 232 -13.40 11.52 3.34
N ILE A 233 -12.54 11.08 2.45
CA ILE A 233 -11.75 9.87 2.63
C ILE A 233 -10.78 9.97 3.80
N PHE A 234 -10.21 11.17 4.05
CA PHE A 234 -9.35 11.40 5.19
C PHE A 234 -10.14 11.24 6.49
N LEU A 235 -11.31 11.86 6.58
CA LEU A 235 -12.16 11.76 7.76
C LEU A 235 -12.67 10.33 7.99
N ALA A 236 -13.02 9.61 6.92
CA ALA A 236 -13.40 8.21 6.99
C ALA A 236 -12.29 7.36 7.62
N LYS A 237 -11.06 7.53 7.16
CA LYS A 237 -9.88 6.85 7.73
C LYS A 237 -9.56 7.32 9.14
N ALA A 238 -9.69 8.61 9.44
CA ALA A 238 -9.48 9.17 10.78
C ALA A 238 -10.51 8.68 11.81
N THR A 239 -11.67 8.22 11.35
CA THR A 239 -12.73 7.66 12.21
C THR A 239 -12.31 6.33 12.86
N MET A 240 -11.44 5.53 12.22
CA MET A 240 -10.91 4.31 12.81
C MET A 240 -9.93 4.61 13.94
N ASP A 241 -10.11 3.92 15.07
CA ASP A 241 -9.06 3.86 16.10
C ASP A 241 -7.93 2.92 15.66
N ASP A 242 -6.74 3.07 16.26
CA ASP A 242 -5.53 2.39 15.80
C ASP A 242 -5.64 0.86 15.81
N PHE A 243 -6.24 0.27 16.86
CA PHE A 243 -6.44 -1.18 16.90
C PHE A 243 -7.49 -1.67 15.91
N VAL A 244 -8.51 -0.87 15.61
CA VAL A 244 -9.48 -1.15 14.55
C VAL A 244 -8.76 -1.13 13.19
N ALA A 245 -7.91 -0.14 12.95
CA ALA A 245 -7.13 -0.04 11.71
C ALA A 245 -6.16 -1.23 11.55
N ILE A 246 -5.45 -1.64 12.62
CA ILE A 246 -4.58 -2.82 12.60
C ILE A 246 -5.38 -4.11 12.33
N LYS A 247 -6.57 -4.27 12.95
CA LYS A 247 -7.45 -5.41 12.68
C LYS A 247 -7.91 -5.45 11.23
N GLN A 248 -8.32 -4.30 10.67
CA GLN A 248 -8.71 -4.20 9.27
C GLN A 248 -7.53 -4.51 8.34
N ALA A 249 -6.36 -3.95 8.62
CA ALA A 249 -5.14 -4.25 7.88
C ALA A 249 -4.85 -5.77 7.84
N ARG A 250 -5.05 -6.47 8.97
CA ARG A 250 -4.89 -7.92 9.06
C ARG A 250 -5.99 -8.70 8.33
N LYS A 251 -7.26 -8.25 8.41
CA LYS A 251 -8.40 -8.90 7.73
C LYS A 251 -8.19 -8.93 6.21
N PHE A 252 -7.60 -7.86 5.65
CA PHE A 252 -7.29 -7.76 4.22
C PHE A 252 -5.93 -8.35 3.84
N SER A 253 -5.19 -8.97 4.77
CA SER A 253 -3.84 -9.49 4.51
C SER A 253 -3.80 -10.85 3.81
N VAL A 254 -4.91 -11.60 3.81
CA VAL A 254 -5.01 -12.87 3.08
C VAL A 254 -6.06 -12.69 1.98
N PRO A 255 -5.67 -12.54 0.72
CA PRO A 255 -6.59 -12.48 -0.40
C PRO A 255 -7.49 -13.73 -0.47
N GLU A 256 -8.76 -13.55 -0.80
CA GLU A 256 -9.77 -14.60 -0.84
C GLU A 256 -9.38 -15.76 -1.79
N PHE A 257 -8.82 -15.42 -2.95
CA PHE A 257 -8.38 -16.40 -3.95
C PHE A 257 -7.27 -17.36 -3.46
N LEU A 258 -6.57 -17.03 -2.37
CA LEU A 258 -5.61 -17.96 -1.75
C LEU A 258 -6.28 -19.00 -0.87
N LEU A 259 -7.54 -18.81 -0.52
CA LEU A 259 -8.34 -19.71 0.32
C LEU A 259 -9.19 -20.68 -0.49
N HIS A 260 -9.33 -20.44 -1.80
CA HIS A 260 -10.11 -21.29 -2.70
C HIS A 260 -9.42 -22.62 -2.95
N GLU A 261 -10.22 -23.68 -3.07
CA GLU A 261 -9.74 -24.98 -3.56
C GLU A 261 -9.63 -24.99 -5.09
N ASP A 262 -8.89 -25.94 -5.64
CA ASP A 262 -8.60 -25.98 -7.08
C ASP A 262 -9.86 -26.07 -7.96
N ASN A 263 -10.88 -26.80 -7.52
CA ASN A 263 -12.16 -26.89 -8.26
C ASN A 263 -12.86 -25.53 -8.34
N GLU A 264 -12.83 -24.75 -7.28
CA GLU A 264 -13.42 -23.40 -7.22
C GLU A 264 -12.63 -22.41 -8.09
N SER A 265 -11.29 -22.44 -7.97
CA SER A 265 -10.40 -21.67 -8.84
C SER A 265 -10.61 -21.99 -10.31
N GLU A 266 -10.70 -23.30 -10.67
CA GLU A 266 -10.94 -23.75 -12.04
C GLU A 266 -12.26 -23.18 -12.59
N GLU A 267 -13.34 -23.23 -11.80
CA GLU A 267 -14.64 -22.69 -12.19
C GLU A 267 -14.58 -21.19 -12.49
N ILE A 268 -13.96 -20.40 -11.59
CA ILE A 268 -13.81 -18.95 -11.74
C ILE A 268 -12.97 -18.62 -12.99
N ILE A 269 -11.83 -19.29 -13.17
CA ILE A 269 -10.91 -19.08 -14.29
C ILE A 269 -11.61 -19.39 -15.62
N ARG A 270 -12.28 -20.53 -15.73
CA ARG A 270 -12.97 -20.96 -16.97
C ARG A 270 -14.15 -20.06 -17.32
N ALA A 271 -14.86 -19.52 -16.32
CA ALA A 271 -16.01 -18.67 -16.56
C ALA A 271 -15.62 -17.35 -17.24
N ALA A 272 -14.45 -16.83 -16.92
CA ALA A 272 -14.02 -15.48 -17.33
C ALA A 272 -13.03 -15.47 -18.51
N ILE A 273 -12.17 -16.47 -18.64
CA ILE A 273 -11.10 -16.50 -19.65
C ILE A 273 -11.54 -17.37 -20.84
N PRO A 274 -11.80 -16.75 -22.02
CA PRO A 274 -12.33 -17.48 -23.20
C PRO A 274 -11.42 -18.62 -23.68
N GLU A 275 -10.10 -18.44 -23.61
CA GLU A 275 -9.10 -19.41 -24.05
C GLU A 275 -9.18 -20.73 -23.25
N LEU A 276 -9.68 -20.66 -22.01
CA LEU A 276 -9.76 -21.80 -21.10
C LEU A 276 -11.12 -22.52 -21.11
N LYS A 277 -12.13 -21.96 -21.77
CA LYS A 277 -13.49 -22.56 -21.82
C LYS A 277 -13.54 -23.93 -22.48
N ASN A 278 -12.66 -24.20 -23.43
CA ASN A 278 -12.71 -25.39 -24.29
C ASN A 278 -11.69 -26.46 -23.90
N ILE A 279 -10.98 -26.33 -22.79
CA ILE A 279 -10.05 -27.38 -22.32
C ILE A 279 -10.87 -28.49 -21.66
N GLU A 280 -11.03 -29.62 -22.35
CA GLU A 280 -11.92 -30.70 -21.97
C GLU A 280 -11.45 -31.57 -20.80
N ASN A 281 -10.16 -31.54 -20.45
CA ASN A 281 -9.60 -32.48 -19.48
C ASN A 281 -9.62 -31.95 -18.06
N LYS A 282 -10.54 -32.45 -17.22
CA LYS A 282 -10.66 -32.04 -15.80
C LYS A 282 -9.58 -32.63 -14.88
N ALA A 283 -8.91 -33.73 -15.31
CA ALA A 283 -7.97 -34.45 -14.45
C ALA A 283 -6.57 -33.78 -14.37
N ASP A 284 -6.21 -32.98 -15.40
CA ASP A 284 -4.90 -32.34 -15.53
C ASP A 284 -5.07 -30.84 -15.87
N PHE A 285 -5.94 -30.14 -15.13
CA PHE A 285 -6.15 -28.72 -15.38
C PHE A 285 -4.89 -27.91 -15.09
N ASN A 286 -4.30 -27.33 -16.12
CA ASN A 286 -3.21 -26.37 -16.03
C ASN A 286 -3.62 -25.11 -16.80
N PRO A 287 -3.99 -24.01 -16.12
CA PRO A 287 -4.41 -22.78 -16.79
C PRO A 287 -3.32 -22.16 -17.66
N LEU A 288 -2.04 -22.40 -17.36
CA LEU A 288 -0.93 -21.83 -18.11
C LEU A 288 -0.78 -22.43 -19.51
N SER A 289 -1.30 -23.65 -19.74
CA SER A 289 -1.19 -24.36 -21.01
C SER A 289 -1.79 -23.60 -22.20
N ALA A 290 -2.82 -22.78 -21.97
CA ALA A 290 -3.48 -22.00 -23.02
C ALA A 290 -2.71 -20.71 -23.42
N PHE A 291 -1.68 -20.36 -22.70
CA PHE A 291 -0.98 -19.08 -22.85
C PHE A 291 0.41 -19.20 -23.51
N TYR A 292 0.74 -20.40 -24.03
CA TYR A 292 1.87 -20.54 -24.93
C TYR A 292 1.51 -19.99 -26.31
N ARG A 293 2.32 -19.05 -26.78
CA ARG A 293 2.14 -18.27 -28.00
C ARG A 293 3.34 -18.47 -28.93
N HIS A 294 3.14 -18.13 -30.18
CA HIS A 294 4.21 -18.12 -31.18
C HIS A 294 4.33 -16.71 -31.75
N ALA A 295 5.52 -16.13 -31.69
CA ALA A 295 5.78 -14.80 -32.21
C ALA A 295 5.40 -14.66 -33.68
N SER A 296 4.81 -13.52 -34.01
CA SER A 296 4.34 -13.20 -35.38
C SER A 296 5.49 -12.93 -36.36
N GLY A 297 6.67 -12.63 -35.81
CA GLY A 297 7.87 -12.24 -36.54
C GLY A 297 8.34 -10.84 -36.14
N ALA A 298 9.67 -10.66 -36.10
CA ALA A 298 10.30 -9.42 -35.68
C ALA A 298 9.77 -8.19 -36.48
N LYS A 299 9.43 -7.13 -35.74
CA LYS A 299 9.00 -5.84 -36.32
C LYS A 299 10.15 -4.83 -36.40
N ILE A 300 11.14 -4.99 -35.54
CA ILE A 300 12.39 -4.24 -35.54
C ILE A 300 13.57 -5.20 -35.62
N LYS A 301 14.73 -4.70 -36.06
CA LYS A 301 15.95 -5.50 -35.98
C LYS A 301 16.27 -5.81 -34.54
N LYS A 302 16.61 -7.06 -34.21
CA LYS A 302 17.00 -7.48 -32.87
C LYS A 302 18.10 -6.56 -32.31
N PRO A 303 17.80 -5.75 -31.27
CA PRO A 303 18.77 -4.80 -30.70
C PRO A 303 19.83 -5.54 -29.91
N LYS A 304 21.07 -5.02 -29.92
CA LYS A 304 22.12 -5.56 -29.04
C LYS A 304 21.92 -5.20 -27.58
N ARG A 305 21.21 -4.13 -27.32
CA ARG A 305 20.91 -3.65 -25.96
C ARG A 305 19.41 -3.36 -25.82
N ILE A 306 18.84 -3.86 -24.73
CA ILE A 306 17.49 -3.53 -24.29
C ILE A 306 17.62 -2.89 -22.93
N PHE A 307 17.12 -1.67 -22.78
CA PHE A 307 17.08 -0.95 -21.51
C PHE A 307 15.62 -0.82 -21.06
N LEU A 308 15.28 -1.38 -19.90
CA LEU A 308 14.02 -1.12 -19.22
C LEU A 308 14.34 -0.33 -17.97
N VAL A 309 14.08 0.98 -18.01
CA VAL A 309 14.24 1.86 -16.86
C VAL A 309 12.94 1.90 -16.08
N TYR A 310 13.02 1.45 -14.86
CA TYR A 310 11.93 1.33 -13.90
C TYR A 310 12.10 2.42 -12.85
N GLY A 311 11.44 3.55 -13.06
CA GLY A 311 11.60 4.76 -12.24
C GLY A 311 10.77 4.68 -10.98
N GLU A 312 11.37 4.88 -9.81
CA GLU A 312 10.65 5.01 -8.55
C GLU A 312 9.60 6.12 -8.63
N SER A 313 8.33 5.79 -8.41
CA SER A 313 7.20 6.74 -8.39
C SER A 313 7.09 7.65 -9.62
N HIS A 314 7.49 7.15 -10.80
CA HIS A 314 7.52 7.95 -12.03
C HIS A 314 6.12 8.00 -12.69
N ALA A 315 5.32 8.99 -12.29
CA ALA A 315 3.89 9.05 -12.54
C ALA A 315 3.52 9.80 -13.83
N GLN A 316 2.44 9.37 -14.49
CA GLN A 316 1.85 10.03 -15.64
C GLN A 316 1.27 11.41 -15.31
N SER A 317 0.75 11.60 -14.10
CA SER A 317 0.05 12.82 -13.69
C SER A 317 0.85 14.12 -13.93
N LEU A 318 2.18 14.04 -13.90
CA LEU A 318 3.06 15.19 -14.11
C LEU A 318 3.14 15.65 -15.57
N PHE A 319 2.66 14.84 -16.51
CA PHE A 319 2.47 15.22 -17.91
C PHE A 319 1.05 15.72 -18.19
N ASP A 320 0.13 15.50 -17.24
CA ASP A 320 -1.28 15.83 -17.38
C ASP A 320 -1.60 17.18 -16.69
N SER A 321 -2.62 17.89 -17.19
CA SER A 321 -3.22 18.99 -16.44
C SER A 321 -3.83 18.46 -15.12
N PRO A 322 -3.64 19.12 -13.97
CA PRO A 322 -3.14 20.49 -13.84
C PRO A 322 -1.65 20.59 -13.50
N TYR A 323 -0.84 19.54 -13.61
CA TYR A 323 0.57 19.56 -13.17
C TYR A 323 1.58 19.83 -14.28
N ASP A 324 1.18 19.71 -15.55
CA ASP A 324 2.04 19.83 -16.72
C ASP A 324 2.78 21.18 -16.82
N TYR A 325 2.21 22.25 -16.25
CA TYR A 325 2.84 23.58 -16.21
C TYR A 325 3.98 23.70 -15.19
N LEU A 326 4.14 22.73 -14.29
CA LEU A 326 5.21 22.72 -13.28
C LEU A 326 6.60 22.49 -13.89
N ASN A 327 6.67 21.97 -15.12
CA ASN A 327 7.89 21.72 -15.88
C ASN A 327 8.93 20.82 -15.19
N VAL A 328 8.51 20.00 -14.25
CA VAL A 328 9.41 19.08 -13.52
C VAL A 328 9.78 17.84 -14.35
N MET A 329 9.12 17.62 -15.50
CA MET A 329 9.31 16.47 -16.40
C MET A 329 9.78 16.90 -17.79
N GLU A 330 10.55 17.98 -17.90
CA GLU A 330 10.97 18.54 -19.18
C GLU A 330 11.91 17.61 -19.97
N ALA A 331 12.78 16.86 -19.31
CA ALA A 331 13.66 15.91 -19.97
C ALA A 331 12.86 14.75 -20.58
N SER A 332 11.90 14.19 -19.85
CA SER A 332 10.98 13.18 -20.39
C SER A 332 10.04 13.74 -21.45
N LYS A 333 9.58 15.00 -21.35
CA LYS A 333 8.81 15.63 -22.43
C LYS A 333 9.62 15.72 -23.75
N LYS A 334 10.92 16.03 -23.63
CA LYS A 334 11.85 16.01 -24.79
C LYS A 334 11.97 14.59 -25.35
N PHE A 335 12.16 13.58 -24.50
CA PHE A 335 12.23 12.17 -24.93
C PHE A 335 10.93 11.72 -25.62
N ARG A 336 9.77 12.09 -25.11
CA ARG A 336 8.45 11.81 -25.71
C ARG A 336 8.24 12.49 -27.05
N SER A 337 8.91 13.60 -27.32
CA SER A 337 8.78 14.35 -28.59
C SER A 337 9.65 13.79 -29.71
N ASP A 338 10.52 12.82 -29.45
CA ASP A 338 11.29 12.10 -30.46
C ASP A 338 10.33 11.29 -31.34
N GLU A 339 10.47 11.38 -32.66
CA GLU A 339 9.57 10.76 -33.65
C GLU A 339 9.52 9.23 -33.59
N HIS A 340 10.55 8.63 -32.99
CA HIS A 340 10.66 7.18 -32.75
C HIS A 340 10.30 6.76 -31.32
N THR A 341 9.82 7.68 -30.50
CA THR A 341 9.30 7.39 -29.16
C THR A 341 7.79 7.28 -29.20
N TYR A 342 7.27 6.15 -28.75
CA TYR A 342 5.84 5.96 -28.57
C TYR A 342 5.48 6.02 -27.08
N SER A 343 4.49 6.82 -26.74
CA SER A 343 4.04 7.00 -25.35
C SER A 343 2.58 6.60 -25.20
N ILE A 344 2.27 5.84 -24.14
CA ILE A 344 0.90 5.50 -23.78
C ILE A 344 0.57 6.23 -22.47
N ASN A 345 -0.29 7.25 -22.56
CA ASN A 345 -0.66 8.08 -21.42
C ASN A 345 -1.62 7.38 -20.44
N ASN A 346 -2.31 6.35 -20.91
CA ASN A 346 -3.22 5.55 -20.11
C ASN A 346 -2.58 4.17 -19.89
N PHE A 347 -1.69 4.09 -18.91
CA PHE A 347 -0.90 2.89 -18.65
C PHE A 347 -1.04 2.46 -17.19
N LEU A 348 -1.33 1.18 -16.94
CA LEU A 348 -1.50 0.64 -15.58
C LEU A 348 -0.24 -0.02 -15.07
N SER A 349 0.07 0.19 -13.79
CA SER A 349 1.10 -0.60 -13.10
C SER A 349 0.61 -2.02 -12.77
N GLY A 350 1.54 -2.93 -12.56
CA GLY A 350 1.27 -4.28 -12.04
C GLY A 350 0.85 -4.31 -10.58
N GLY A 351 1.07 -3.21 -9.85
CA GLY A 351 0.76 -3.06 -8.44
C GLY A 351 0.72 -1.60 -8.00
N LEU A 352 0.20 -1.35 -6.80
CA LEU A 352 0.14 -0.01 -6.20
C LEU A 352 1.35 0.31 -5.30
N LEU A 353 2.22 -0.67 -5.11
CA LEU A 353 3.45 -0.59 -4.32
C LEU A 353 4.60 -1.19 -5.12
N SER A 354 5.79 -0.70 -4.88
CA SER A 354 7.02 -1.06 -5.60
C SER A 354 7.25 -2.57 -5.70
N GLN A 355 7.21 -3.29 -4.58
CA GLN A 355 7.47 -4.74 -4.56
C GLN A 355 6.42 -5.52 -5.36
N ILE A 356 5.14 -5.18 -5.18
CA ILE A 356 4.00 -5.85 -5.84
C ILE A 356 4.03 -5.61 -7.34
N SER A 357 4.33 -4.37 -7.74
CA SER A 357 4.45 -4.01 -9.15
C SER A 357 5.64 -4.69 -9.82
N LEU A 358 6.78 -4.70 -9.14
CA LEU A 358 8.01 -5.37 -9.60
C LEU A 358 7.79 -6.87 -9.75
N GLY A 359 7.26 -7.54 -8.72
CA GLY A 359 6.97 -8.97 -8.75
C GLY A 359 6.04 -9.34 -9.90
N SER A 360 4.97 -8.57 -10.09
CA SER A 360 4.03 -8.77 -11.19
C SER A 360 4.71 -8.68 -12.56
N LEU A 361 5.48 -7.60 -12.79
CA LEU A 361 6.16 -7.38 -14.07
C LEU A 361 7.20 -8.46 -14.37
N LEU A 362 8.05 -8.81 -13.39
CA LEU A 362 9.14 -9.76 -13.59
C LEU A 362 8.64 -11.18 -13.83
N LEU A 363 7.55 -11.60 -13.17
CA LEU A 363 7.00 -12.96 -13.28
C LEU A 363 5.93 -13.10 -14.36
N GLY A 364 5.37 -12.02 -14.91
CA GLY A 364 4.31 -12.05 -15.90
C GLY A 364 2.96 -12.53 -15.37
N THR A 365 2.72 -12.40 -14.06
CA THR A 365 1.44 -12.66 -13.40
C THR A 365 1.21 -11.65 -12.30
N TYR A 366 -0.05 -11.34 -11.97
CA TYR A 366 -0.31 -10.37 -10.91
C TYR A 366 0.09 -10.92 -9.53
N ASP A 367 0.86 -10.14 -8.80
CA ASP A 367 1.15 -10.40 -7.39
C ASP A 367 -0.12 -10.36 -6.52
N SER A 368 -1.03 -9.43 -6.82
CA SER A 368 -2.32 -9.30 -6.12
C SER A 368 -2.19 -9.21 -4.59
N ASP A 369 -1.13 -8.58 -4.11
CA ASP A 369 -0.86 -8.33 -2.69
C ASP A 369 -0.43 -9.57 -1.88
N VAL A 370 0.14 -10.58 -2.54
CA VAL A 370 0.69 -11.76 -1.85
C VAL A 370 2.20 -11.66 -1.58
N GLU A 371 2.84 -10.58 -2.08
CA GLU A 371 4.28 -10.34 -1.92
C GLU A 371 5.10 -11.52 -2.45
N ILE A 372 4.91 -11.85 -3.73
CA ILE A 372 5.51 -13.01 -4.39
C ILE A 372 7.02 -13.04 -4.22
N ASN A 373 7.69 -11.88 -4.24
CA ASN A 373 9.14 -11.76 -4.05
C ASN A 373 9.62 -12.22 -2.66
N GLU A 374 8.75 -12.21 -1.64
CA GLU A 374 9.07 -12.67 -0.29
C GLU A 374 8.76 -14.16 -0.05
N ARG A 375 8.21 -14.84 -1.05
CA ARG A 375 7.87 -16.25 -0.96
C ARG A 375 9.03 -17.14 -1.36
N THR A 376 9.39 -18.07 -0.50
CA THR A 376 10.54 -18.96 -0.70
C THR A 376 10.45 -19.84 -1.94
N GLU A 377 9.23 -20.14 -2.40
CA GLU A 377 8.97 -20.88 -3.63
C GLU A 377 9.57 -20.16 -4.85
N PHE A 378 9.51 -18.82 -4.86
CA PHE A 378 10.04 -17.97 -5.93
C PHE A 378 11.52 -17.55 -5.72
N TRP A 379 12.20 -18.12 -4.73
CA TRP A 379 13.65 -17.91 -4.57
C TRP A 379 14.50 -18.96 -5.29
N HIS A 380 13.85 -20.04 -5.77
CA HIS A 380 14.54 -21.16 -6.43
C HIS A 380 13.99 -21.47 -7.81
N ALA A 381 12.77 -21.06 -8.09
CA ALA A 381 12.07 -21.33 -9.33
C ALA A 381 11.23 -20.11 -9.76
N THR A 382 10.82 -20.08 -11.02
CA THR A 382 10.05 -18.97 -11.59
C THR A 382 8.95 -19.46 -12.51
N THR A 383 8.04 -18.56 -12.87
CA THR A 383 6.97 -18.85 -13.82
C THR A 383 7.51 -19.02 -15.24
N PRO A 384 6.84 -19.78 -16.11
CA PRO A 384 7.22 -19.83 -17.52
C PRO A 384 7.08 -18.48 -18.24
N MET A 385 6.32 -17.53 -17.69
CA MET A 385 6.11 -16.17 -18.22
C MET A 385 7.21 -15.20 -17.81
N ALA A 386 8.12 -15.56 -16.90
CA ALA A 386 9.13 -14.65 -16.36
C ALA A 386 9.95 -13.98 -17.47
N MET A 387 9.97 -12.65 -17.46
CA MET A 387 10.50 -11.82 -18.55
C MET A 387 11.98 -12.12 -18.84
N ALA A 388 12.83 -12.07 -17.82
CA ALA A 388 14.26 -12.29 -18.00
C ALA A 388 14.54 -13.70 -18.57
N ARG A 389 13.85 -14.74 -18.06
CA ARG A 389 13.99 -16.08 -18.56
C ARG A 389 13.65 -16.24 -20.05
N GLN A 390 12.60 -15.55 -20.53
CA GLN A 390 12.21 -15.61 -21.93
C GLN A 390 13.20 -14.86 -22.82
N LEU A 391 13.74 -13.73 -22.34
CA LEU A 391 14.80 -13.01 -23.05
C LEU A 391 16.11 -13.79 -23.14
N LYS A 392 16.43 -14.62 -22.12
CA LYS A 392 17.55 -15.58 -22.22
C LYS A 392 17.37 -16.59 -23.35
N LYS A 393 16.15 -17.11 -23.56
CA LYS A 393 15.86 -18.00 -24.70
C LYS A 393 16.08 -17.29 -26.06
N LEU A 394 15.97 -15.95 -26.11
CA LEU A 394 16.31 -15.13 -27.26
C LEU A 394 17.81 -14.80 -27.34
N GLY A 395 18.64 -15.31 -26.40
CA GLY A 395 20.09 -15.14 -26.40
C GLY A 395 20.60 -13.85 -25.75
N TYR A 396 19.80 -13.22 -24.90
CA TYR A 396 20.25 -12.09 -24.09
C TYR A 396 20.88 -12.55 -22.78
N ASN A 397 22.00 -11.94 -22.39
CA ASN A 397 22.45 -11.91 -21.00
C ASN A 397 21.61 -10.90 -20.24
N THR A 398 21.13 -11.26 -19.07
CA THR A 398 20.12 -10.49 -18.36
C THR A 398 20.65 -9.92 -17.07
N HIS A 399 20.58 -8.61 -16.91
CA HIS A 399 21.12 -7.86 -15.78
C HIS A 399 20.01 -7.12 -15.03
N PHE A 400 20.00 -7.27 -13.71
CA PHE A 400 19.14 -6.53 -12.80
C PHE A 400 20.00 -5.52 -12.03
N TRP A 401 19.66 -4.23 -12.13
CA TRP A 401 20.35 -3.13 -11.48
C TRP A 401 19.39 -2.44 -10.53
N TYR A 402 19.72 -2.37 -9.25
CA TYR A 402 18.90 -1.73 -8.25
C TYR A 402 19.71 -0.67 -7.50
N GLY A 403 19.22 0.58 -7.43
CA GLY A 403 19.90 1.68 -6.73
C GLY A 403 20.05 1.48 -5.22
N GLY A 404 19.20 0.64 -4.61
CA GLY A 404 19.27 0.24 -3.20
C GLY A 404 20.03 -1.04 -2.97
N LYS A 405 19.82 -1.65 -1.79
CA LYS A 405 20.38 -2.96 -1.42
C LYS A 405 19.46 -4.09 -1.87
N LEU A 406 20.02 -5.13 -2.50
CA LEU A 406 19.25 -6.31 -2.91
C LEU A 406 18.62 -7.10 -1.75
N THR A 407 19.02 -6.83 -0.51
CA THR A 407 18.34 -7.38 0.68
C THR A 407 16.94 -6.82 0.85
N TRP A 408 16.63 -5.64 0.30
CA TRP A 408 15.29 -5.09 0.28
C TRP A 408 14.38 -5.97 -0.59
N GLY A 409 13.20 -6.29 -0.06
CA GLY A 409 12.21 -7.10 -0.79
C GLY A 409 12.74 -8.47 -1.24
N SER A 410 13.74 -9.03 -0.54
CA SER A 410 14.35 -10.33 -0.86
C SER A 410 14.88 -10.45 -2.30
N LEU A 411 15.18 -9.32 -2.96
CA LEU A 411 15.62 -9.28 -4.37
C LEU A 411 16.87 -10.09 -4.63
N LEU A 412 17.74 -10.22 -3.62
CA LEU A 412 18.96 -11.06 -3.69
C LEU A 412 18.65 -12.52 -4.06
N HIS A 413 17.52 -13.03 -3.62
CA HIS A 413 17.05 -14.39 -3.91
C HIS A 413 16.08 -14.42 -5.08
N PHE A 414 15.18 -13.46 -5.13
CA PHE A 414 14.09 -13.41 -6.09
C PHE A 414 14.56 -13.13 -7.53
N CYS A 415 15.40 -12.11 -7.74
CA CYS A 415 15.80 -11.72 -9.10
C CYS A 415 16.61 -12.80 -9.83
N PRO A 416 17.62 -13.47 -9.21
CA PRO A 416 18.28 -14.61 -9.85
C PRO A 416 17.32 -15.74 -10.18
N ALA A 417 16.34 -16.04 -9.32
CA ALA A 417 15.32 -17.04 -9.58
C ALA A 417 14.39 -16.62 -10.72
N ALA A 418 14.02 -15.33 -10.82
CA ALA A 418 13.22 -14.79 -11.93
C ALA A 418 13.93 -14.85 -13.29
N GLY A 419 15.21 -15.23 -13.33
CA GLY A 419 15.94 -15.51 -14.55
C GLY A 419 17.06 -14.54 -14.88
N PHE A 420 17.38 -13.58 -14.01
CA PHE A 420 18.53 -12.70 -14.23
C PHE A 420 19.86 -13.44 -14.02
N ASP A 421 20.81 -13.23 -14.94
CA ASP A 421 22.16 -13.80 -14.87
C ASP A 421 23.00 -13.06 -13.84
N GLU A 422 22.87 -11.74 -13.79
CA GLU A 422 23.61 -10.88 -12.87
C GLU A 422 22.65 -9.91 -12.19
N CYS A 423 22.83 -9.74 -10.88
CA CYS A 423 22.05 -8.81 -10.06
C CYS A 423 23.01 -7.93 -9.28
N HIS A 424 22.88 -6.62 -9.44
CA HIS A 424 23.79 -5.63 -8.89
C HIS A 424 23.02 -4.64 -8.02
N ASP A 425 23.56 -4.31 -6.86
CA ASP A 425 23.02 -3.25 -6.02
C ASP A 425 23.87 -1.98 -6.04
N GLY A 426 23.25 -0.83 -5.78
CA GLY A 426 23.92 0.46 -5.83
C GLY A 426 25.14 0.56 -4.92
N PRO A 427 25.07 0.15 -3.64
CA PRO A 427 26.20 0.18 -2.74
C PRO A 427 27.44 -0.59 -3.21
N ASP A 428 27.26 -1.68 -3.94
CA ASP A 428 28.37 -2.52 -4.39
C ASP A 428 29.05 -2.01 -5.68
N ILE A 429 28.27 -1.36 -6.57
CA ILE A 429 28.78 -0.90 -7.86
C ILE A 429 29.20 0.57 -7.88
N CYS A 430 28.73 1.36 -6.93
CA CYS A 430 29.08 2.78 -6.84
C CYS A 430 30.38 3.00 -6.05
N PRO A 431 31.04 4.16 -6.22
CA PRO A 431 32.22 4.51 -5.43
C PRO A 431 31.94 4.38 -3.92
N PRO A 432 32.93 3.94 -3.13
CA PRO A 432 32.81 3.90 -1.68
C PRO A 432 32.38 5.27 -1.12
N ASP A 433 31.56 5.27 -0.08
CA ASP A 433 31.02 6.49 0.57
C ASP A 433 30.16 7.38 -0.33
N SER A 434 29.61 6.84 -1.42
CA SER A 434 28.65 7.55 -2.24
C SER A 434 27.44 8.03 -1.42
N PRO A 435 26.99 9.29 -1.57
CA PRO A 435 25.80 9.76 -0.89
C PRO A 435 24.57 8.94 -1.29
N SER A 436 23.74 8.66 -0.30
CA SER A 436 22.56 7.84 -0.45
C SER A 436 21.37 8.39 0.33
N THR A 437 20.18 8.09 -0.13
CA THR A 437 18.96 8.17 0.67
C THR A 437 18.88 6.91 1.57
N TRP A 438 17.86 6.81 2.40
CA TRP A 438 17.64 5.58 3.17
C TRP A 438 17.35 4.35 2.27
N LEU A 439 16.86 4.56 1.05
CA LEU A 439 16.48 3.49 0.11
C LEU A 439 17.64 3.06 -0.79
N GLY A 440 18.50 4.00 -1.23
CA GLY A 440 19.57 3.68 -2.14
C GLY A 440 20.53 4.83 -2.44
N VAL A 441 21.58 4.55 -3.21
CA VAL A 441 22.54 5.52 -3.71
C VAL A 441 21.84 6.52 -4.62
N TYR A 442 22.26 7.77 -4.60
CA TYR A 442 21.68 8.81 -5.44
C TYR A 442 21.72 8.42 -6.92
N ASP A 443 20.57 8.57 -7.62
CA ASP A 443 20.38 8.07 -8.97
C ASP A 443 21.44 8.52 -9.97
N HIS A 444 21.98 9.74 -9.85
CA HIS A 444 23.01 10.21 -10.79
C HIS A 444 24.32 9.40 -10.68
N ILE A 445 24.72 9.00 -9.46
CA ILE A 445 25.92 8.18 -9.22
C ILE A 445 25.63 6.74 -9.65
N PHE A 446 24.48 6.23 -9.27
CA PHE A 446 24.04 4.89 -9.61
C PHE A 446 23.99 4.69 -11.14
N LEU A 447 23.30 5.58 -11.86
CA LEU A 447 23.15 5.49 -13.31
C LEU A 447 24.47 5.70 -14.05
N ASP A 448 25.34 6.60 -13.59
CA ASP A 448 26.68 6.77 -14.18
C ASP A 448 27.54 5.49 -13.97
N SER A 449 27.42 4.82 -12.81
CA SER A 449 28.12 3.54 -12.54
C SER A 449 27.58 2.41 -13.43
N VAL A 450 26.25 2.30 -13.56
CA VAL A 450 25.59 1.34 -14.46
C VAL A 450 26.04 1.56 -15.91
N ALA A 451 26.05 2.82 -16.39
CA ALA A 451 26.47 3.16 -17.73
C ALA A 451 27.93 2.73 -18.00
N GLN A 452 28.83 2.94 -17.05
CA GLN A 452 30.23 2.51 -17.17
C GLN A 452 30.37 0.98 -17.24
N MET A 453 29.62 0.24 -16.42
CA MET A 453 29.66 -1.22 -16.46
C MET A 453 29.12 -1.76 -17.79
N ILE A 454 28.02 -1.20 -18.29
CA ILE A 454 27.45 -1.59 -19.58
C ILE A 454 28.44 -1.33 -20.73
N LYS A 455 29.11 -0.18 -20.74
CA LYS A 455 30.12 0.15 -21.77
C LYS A 455 31.33 -0.79 -21.76
N ASN A 456 31.66 -1.33 -20.60
CA ASN A 456 32.80 -2.26 -20.42
C ASN A 456 32.41 -3.72 -20.66
N SER A 457 31.14 -4.01 -20.92
CA SER A 457 30.67 -5.36 -21.20
C SER A 457 31.10 -5.82 -22.61
N ASN A 458 31.48 -7.09 -22.71
CA ASN A 458 31.84 -7.77 -23.96
C ASN A 458 30.71 -8.66 -24.51
N ASN A 459 29.57 -8.74 -23.82
CA ASN A 459 28.45 -9.54 -24.28
C ASN A 459 27.82 -8.95 -25.56
N GLU A 460 27.41 -9.80 -26.49
CA GLU A 460 26.85 -9.34 -27.75
C GLU A 460 25.44 -8.79 -27.58
N TYR A 461 24.59 -9.50 -26.82
CA TYR A 461 23.20 -9.13 -26.55
C TYR A 461 22.96 -9.04 -25.06
N GLU A 462 22.46 -7.93 -24.57
CA GLU A 462 22.16 -7.70 -23.14
C GLU A 462 20.80 -7.05 -22.94
N PHE A 463 20.11 -7.52 -21.90
CA PHE A 463 18.92 -6.90 -21.34
C PHE A 463 19.25 -6.33 -19.97
N HIS A 464 18.99 -5.06 -19.78
CA HIS A 464 19.22 -4.34 -18.55
C HIS A 464 17.88 -3.86 -17.97
N PHE A 465 17.52 -4.39 -16.81
CA PHE A 465 16.44 -3.88 -15.98
C PHE A 465 17.05 -2.96 -14.93
N ILE A 466 16.72 -1.67 -14.96
CA ILE A 466 17.36 -0.63 -14.15
C ILE A 466 16.31 0.02 -13.27
N TYR A 467 16.43 -0.17 -11.95
CA TYR A 467 15.48 0.32 -10.97
C TYR A 467 16.12 1.44 -10.11
N THR A 468 15.61 2.67 -10.26
CA THR A 468 16.06 3.85 -9.53
C THR A 468 15.36 3.98 -8.17
N THR A 469 15.88 4.83 -7.26
CA THR A 469 15.40 4.92 -5.87
C THR A 469 15.24 6.33 -5.34
N SER A 470 15.83 7.35 -5.99
CA SER A 470 15.94 8.69 -5.38
C SER A 470 14.63 9.47 -5.32
N ASN A 471 13.62 9.11 -6.13
CA ASN A 471 12.31 9.77 -6.10
C ASN A 471 11.37 9.17 -5.04
N HIS A 472 11.92 8.79 -3.89
CA HIS A 472 11.18 8.23 -2.77
C HIS A 472 11.18 9.19 -1.56
N GLY A 473 10.07 9.23 -0.80
CA GLY A 473 10.03 9.99 0.46
C GLY A 473 11.10 9.54 1.47
N PRO A 474 11.59 10.43 2.32
CA PRO A 474 11.11 11.77 2.67
C PRO A 474 11.63 12.91 1.78
N TYR A 475 12.28 12.65 0.65
CA TYR A 475 12.80 13.64 -0.30
C TYR A 475 13.79 14.61 0.38
N ASP A 476 14.75 14.08 1.12
CA ASP A 476 15.69 14.83 1.96
C ASP A 476 17.06 15.11 1.30
N MET A 477 17.15 14.83 -0.01
CA MET A 477 18.35 15.12 -0.79
C MET A 477 18.59 16.64 -0.94
N PRO A 478 19.83 17.10 -1.02
CA PRO A 478 20.16 18.50 -1.27
C PRO A 478 20.02 18.86 -2.77
N TYR A 479 18.81 18.78 -3.30
CA TYR A 479 18.51 18.94 -4.74
C TYR A 479 19.06 20.22 -5.37
N GLY A 480 19.20 21.30 -4.58
CA GLY A 480 19.79 22.56 -5.03
C GLY A 480 21.25 22.42 -5.44
N GLU A 481 22.02 21.52 -4.81
CA GLU A 481 23.40 21.23 -5.17
C GLU A 481 23.50 20.51 -6.51
N TYR A 482 22.42 19.82 -6.91
CA TYR A 482 22.30 19.10 -8.19
C TYR A 482 21.59 19.92 -9.27
N GLY A 483 21.36 21.23 -9.04
CA GLY A 483 20.88 22.14 -10.04
C GLY A 483 19.39 22.46 -9.98
N PHE A 484 18.66 21.94 -9.00
CA PHE A 484 17.25 22.31 -8.82
C PHE A 484 17.12 23.77 -8.37
N ASP A 485 16.46 24.57 -9.20
CA ASP A 485 16.09 25.96 -8.90
C ASP A 485 14.63 26.16 -9.23
N ALA A 486 13.80 26.19 -8.20
CA ALA A 486 12.35 26.31 -8.36
C ALA A 486 11.92 27.55 -9.16
N ASN A 487 12.62 28.68 -9.04
CA ASN A 487 12.28 29.89 -9.77
C ASN A 487 12.52 29.77 -11.28
N LYS A 488 13.49 28.93 -11.66
CA LYS A 488 13.81 28.68 -13.08
C LYS A 488 12.96 27.55 -13.65
N ILE A 489 12.80 26.46 -12.89
CA ILE A 489 12.14 25.22 -13.35
C ILE A 489 10.63 25.40 -13.33
N MET A 490 10.10 25.96 -12.25
CA MET A 490 8.67 26.13 -12.01
C MET A 490 8.29 27.61 -11.84
N PRO A 491 8.49 28.47 -12.86
CA PRO A 491 8.26 29.92 -12.71
C PRO A 491 6.81 30.28 -12.39
N ASN A 492 5.87 29.41 -12.72
CA ASN A 492 4.43 29.63 -12.54
C ASN A 492 3.85 28.86 -11.33
N ILE A 493 4.70 28.33 -10.45
CA ILE A 493 4.21 27.62 -9.27
C ILE A 493 3.42 28.55 -8.33
N PRO A 494 2.23 28.14 -7.86
CA PRO A 494 1.48 28.90 -6.86
C PRO A 494 2.30 29.18 -5.60
N GLU A 495 2.19 30.40 -5.04
CA GLU A 495 2.96 30.83 -3.88
C GLU A 495 2.75 29.92 -2.66
N ALA A 496 1.54 29.39 -2.49
CA ALA A 496 1.24 28.48 -1.39
C ALA A 496 2.01 27.15 -1.50
N LEU A 497 2.16 26.59 -2.71
CA LEU A 497 3.01 25.39 -2.94
C LEU A 497 4.49 25.71 -2.75
N LYS A 498 4.92 26.90 -3.20
CA LYS A 498 6.30 27.36 -3.04
C LYS A 498 6.71 27.49 -1.56
N ASN A 499 5.77 27.84 -0.70
CA ASN A 499 5.98 27.95 0.75
C ASN A 499 5.84 26.59 1.48
N SER A 500 5.39 25.53 0.82
CA SER A 500 5.35 24.18 1.37
C SER A 500 6.67 23.47 1.14
N GLU A 501 7.48 23.34 2.19
CA GLU A 501 8.79 22.68 2.11
C GLU A 501 8.68 21.23 1.58
N MET A 502 7.69 20.47 2.03
CA MET A 502 7.50 19.09 1.62
C MET A 502 7.12 18.96 0.13
N ASP A 503 6.23 19.83 -0.37
CA ASP A 503 5.84 19.78 -1.78
C ASP A 503 7.00 20.20 -2.68
N MET A 504 7.76 21.21 -2.26
CA MET A 504 8.97 21.61 -2.97
C MET A 504 10.02 20.51 -3.03
N ARG A 505 10.21 19.75 -1.95
CA ARG A 505 11.10 18.56 -1.94
C ARG A 505 10.61 17.46 -2.87
N ARG A 506 9.29 17.18 -2.91
CA ARG A 506 8.70 16.21 -3.86
C ARG A 506 8.94 16.60 -5.30
N PHE A 507 8.64 17.85 -5.66
CA PHE A 507 8.89 18.32 -7.02
C PHE A 507 10.37 18.30 -7.39
N ALA A 508 11.23 18.63 -6.45
CA ALA A 508 12.68 18.55 -6.64
C ALA A 508 13.14 17.10 -6.87
N GLY A 509 12.58 16.14 -6.12
CA GLY A 509 12.86 14.72 -6.30
C GLY A 509 12.44 14.19 -7.67
N VAL A 510 11.24 14.56 -8.10
CA VAL A 510 10.73 14.21 -9.44
C VAL A 510 11.62 14.81 -10.53
N TRP A 511 11.90 16.13 -10.45
CA TRP A 511 12.76 16.79 -11.43
C TRP A 511 14.16 16.15 -11.49
N TYR A 512 14.73 15.84 -10.33
CA TYR A 512 16.03 15.22 -10.25
C TYR A 512 16.03 13.83 -10.95
N SER A 513 15.07 12.99 -10.62
CA SER A 513 14.94 11.66 -11.23
C SER A 513 14.73 11.78 -12.76
N ASP A 514 13.86 12.69 -13.20
CA ASP A 514 13.62 12.96 -14.63
C ASP A 514 14.90 13.36 -15.37
N GLN A 515 15.69 14.28 -14.83
CA GLN A 515 16.93 14.73 -15.45
C GLN A 515 17.95 13.60 -15.60
N TYR A 516 18.19 12.81 -14.55
CA TYR A 516 19.24 11.82 -14.56
C TYR A 516 18.85 10.52 -15.27
N ILE A 517 17.59 10.11 -15.22
CA ILE A 517 17.08 9.02 -16.06
C ILE A 517 17.26 9.39 -17.55
N ASN A 518 16.86 10.59 -17.96
CA ASN A 518 16.97 10.98 -19.37
C ASN A 518 18.41 11.23 -19.81
N LYS A 519 19.29 11.74 -18.91
CA LYS A 519 20.72 11.82 -19.19
C LYS A 519 21.31 10.43 -19.49
N PHE A 520 20.97 9.43 -18.68
CA PHE A 520 21.38 8.04 -18.90
C PHE A 520 20.85 7.50 -20.24
N ILE A 521 19.58 7.75 -20.55
CA ILE A 521 18.96 7.31 -21.81
C ILE A 521 19.67 7.95 -23.01
N ASP A 522 19.92 9.26 -22.99
CA ASP A 522 20.60 9.98 -24.08
C ASP A 522 22.00 9.39 -24.29
N GLU A 523 22.75 9.13 -23.22
CA GLU A 523 24.08 8.52 -23.26
C GLU A 523 24.05 7.09 -23.85
N MET A 524 23.06 6.27 -23.43
CA MET A 524 22.93 4.91 -23.95
C MET A 524 22.45 4.88 -25.40
N LYS A 525 21.59 5.81 -25.82
CA LYS A 525 21.19 5.96 -27.23
C LYS A 525 22.35 6.38 -28.12
N GLU A 526 23.21 7.28 -27.64
CA GLU A 526 24.41 7.69 -28.37
C GLU A 526 25.40 6.51 -28.54
N GLN A 527 25.63 5.76 -27.47
CA GLN A 527 26.54 4.62 -27.50
C GLN A 527 25.99 3.41 -28.26
N TYR A 528 24.68 3.18 -28.17
CA TYR A 528 23.97 2.04 -28.77
C TYR A 528 22.75 2.52 -29.57
N PRO A 529 22.96 3.09 -30.80
CA PRO A 529 21.87 3.71 -31.56
C PRO A 529 20.72 2.77 -31.95
N ASP A 530 20.98 1.44 -31.98
CA ASP A 530 20.00 0.39 -32.28
C ASP A 530 19.37 -0.19 -30.99
N SER A 531 19.47 0.50 -29.85
CA SER A 531 18.88 0.00 -28.59
C SER A 531 17.36 0.15 -28.56
N LEU A 532 16.72 -0.80 -27.90
CA LEU A 532 15.33 -0.68 -27.47
C LEU A 532 15.31 -0.09 -26.05
N VAL A 533 14.66 1.04 -25.87
CA VAL A 533 14.55 1.71 -24.58
C VAL A 533 13.09 1.74 -24.14
N ILE A 534 12.82 1.27 -22.94
CA ILE A 534 11.50 1.32 -22.30
C ILE A 534 11.66 2.06 -20.98
N VAL A 535 10.80 3.03 -20.72
CA VAL A 535 10.76 3.80 -19.48
C VAL A 535 9.37 3.70 -18.90
N THR A 536 9.27 3.29 -17.65
CA THR A 536 8.00 3.29 -16.91
C THR A 536 8.24 3.53 -15.43
N GLY A 537 7.24 4.09 -14.74
CA GLY A 537 7.28 4.12 -13.28
C GLY A 537 6.88 2.77 -12.69
N ASP A 538 7.34 2.46 -11.50
CA ASP A 538 6.92 1.25 -10.76
C ASP A 538 5.44 1.33 -10.36
N HIS A 539 5.01 2.46 -9.88
CA HIS A 539 3.61 2.81 -9.62
C HIS A 539 3.41 4.33 -9.73
N ALA A 540 2.16 4.77 -9.67
CA ALA A 540 1.87 6.19 -9.52
C ALA A 540 2.04 6.62 -8.06
N SER A 541 2.41 7.87 -7.84
CA SER A 541 2.43 8.47 -6.52
C SER A 541 1.47 9.66 -6.45
N GLN A 542 0.82 9.82 -5.32
CA GLN A 542 0.00 10.99 -5.05
C GLN A 542 0.91 12.18 -4.71
N LEU A 543 1.00 13.14 -5.63
CA LEU A 543 2.01 14.17 -5.60
C LEU A 543 1.66 15.38 -4.74
N ILE A 544 0.38 15.74 -4.66
CA ILE A 544 -0.02 16.97 -3.99
C ILE A 544 -1.04 16.65 -2.91
N PRO A 545 -0.83 17.16 -1.68
CA PRO A 545 -1.84 17.10 -0.64
C PRO A 545 -3.07 17.93 -1.04
N TYR A 546 -4.19 17.53 -0.52
CA TYR A 546 -5.58 17.97 -0.79
C TYR A 546 -5.87 19.45 -0.57
N ASP A 547 -5.06 20.38 -1.04
CA ASP A 547 -5.41 21.77 -0.97
C ASP A 547 -6.16 22.22 -2.24
N LYS A 548 -7.49 22.25 -2.13
CA LYS A 548 -8.41 22.63 -3.23
C LYS A 548 -8.22 24.06 -3.73
N GLU A 549 -7.61 24.94 -2.92
CA GLU A 549 -7.38 26.33 -3.30
C GLU A 549 -6.15 26.49 -4.20
N ILE A 550 -5.15 25.59 -4.02
CA ILE A 550 -3.89 25.66 -4.77
C ILE A 550 -4.04 25.02 -6.13
N ILE A 551 -4.60 23.82 -6.19
CA ILE A 551 -4.93 23.12 -7.43
C ILE A 551 -6.38 22.67 -7.33
N PRO A 552 -7.29 23.27 -8.12
CA PRO A 552 -8.69 22.91 -8.10
C PRO A 552 -8.83 21.41 -8.42
N ARG A 553 -9.09 20.60 -7.41
CA ARG A 553 -9.40 19.19 -7.57
C ARG A 553 -10.89 19.01 -7.43
N THR A 554 -11.51 18.48 -8.43
CA THR A 554 -12.76 17.78 -8.29
C THR A 554 -12.42 16.35 -7.88
N GLU A 555 -12.47 16.03 -6.59
CA GLU A 555 -12.35 14.68 -6.02
C GLU A 555 -11.19 13.80 -6.54
N GLN A 556 -10.96 12.62 -5.94
CA GLN A 556 -9.85 11.70 -6.25
C GLN A 556 -9.66 11.51 -7.76
N MET A 557 -8.58 12.04 -8.29
CA MET A 557 -8.24 11.83 -9.69
C MET A 557 -7.62 10.43 -9.84
N LEU A 558 -8.38 9.48 -10.34
CA LEU A 558 -7.93 8.10 -10.54
C LEU A 558 -6.68 8.03 -11.42
N ARG A 559 -6.55 8.91 -12.41
CA ARG A 559 -5.32 9.02 -13.22
C ARG A 559 -4.07 9.29 -12.40
N GLU A 560 -4.18 10.17 -11.40
CA GLU A 560 -3.04 10.53 -10.55
C GLU A 560 -2.59 9.39 -9.64
N THR A 561 -3.53 8.58 -9.18
CA THR A 561 -3.24 7.52 -8.21
C THR A 561 -2.92 6.17 -8.86
N MET A 562 -3.27 5.96 -10.14
CA MET A 562 -3.21 4.64 -10.78
C MET A 562 -2.22 4.56 -11.95
N LEU A 563 -1.86 5.69 -12.58
CA LEU A 563 -1.12 5.65 -13.84
C LEU A 563 0.36 6.04 -13.68
N PRO A 564 1.32 5.09 -13.78
CA PRO A 564 2.71 5.41 -14.06
C PRO A 564 2.87 5.90 -15.50
N CYS A 565 3.97 6.58 -15.81
CA CYS A 565 4.30 6.90 -17.19
C CYS A 565 4.72 5.63 -17.96
N PHE A 566 4.60 5.68 -19.29
CA PHE A 566 5.14 4.65 -20.17
C PHE A 566 5.62 5.26 -21.49
N HIS A 567 6.88 4.96 -21.84
CA HIS A 567 7.51 5.35 -23.11
C HIS A 567 8.33 4.19 -23.65
N ILE A 568 8.30 4.00 -24.96
CA ILE A 568 9.11 3.01 -25.66
C ILE A 568 9.74 3.64 -26.89
N TYR A 569 11.04 3.44 -27.07
CA TYR A 569 11.83 3.98 -28.16
C TYR A 569 12.64 2.90 -28.86
N HIS A 570 12.67 2.96 -30.17
CA HIS A 570 13.66 2.35 -31.03
C HIS A 570 13.70 3.14 -32.34
N LYS A 571 14.87 3.32 -32.94
CA LYS A 571 15.04 4.14 -34.18
C LYS A 571 14.13 3.73 -35.35
N ASP A 572 13.67 2.49 -35.41
CA ASP A 572 12.78 1.97 -36.45
C ASP A 572 11.32 1.83 -35.94
N LEU A 573 11.02 2.27 -34.72
CA LEU A 573 9.70 2.09 -34.12
C LEU A 573 8.70 3.08 -34.74
N THR A 574 7.50 2.58 -35.04
CA THR A 574 6.37 3.37 -35.50
C THR A 574 5.12 3.02 -34.69
N ALA A 575 4.17 3.94 -34.62
CA ALA A 575 2.98 3.78 -33.78
C ALA A 575 2.11 2.58 -34.20
N ASP A 576 2.07 2.27 -35.52
CA ASP A 576 1.33 1.13 -36.04
C ASP A 576 1.91 -0.23 -35.63
N MET A 577 3.24 -0.31 -35.39
CA MET A 577 3.85 -1.52 -34.82
C MET A 577 3.30 -1.86 -33.42
N LEU A 578 2.82 -0.87 -32.72
CA LEU A 578 2.16 -1.00 -31.42
C LEU A 578 0.63 -0.87 -31.53
N ALA A 579 0.07 -1.20 -32.68
CA ALA A 579 -1.36 -1.17 -32.98
C ALA A 579 -2.05 0.17 -32.64
N ASN A 580 -1.30 1.27 -32.57
CA ASN A 580 -1.78 2.59 -32.13
C ASN A 580 -2.54 2.54 -30.78
N ASN A 581 -2.12 1.67 -29.87
CA ASN A 581 -2.75 1.52 -28.57
C ASN A 581 -2.65 2.80 -27.74
N LYS A 582 -3.76 3.20 -27.16
CA LYS A 582 -3.85 4.34 -26.23
C LYS A 582 -3.90 3.91 -24.77
N ILE A 583 -4.00 2.60 -24.56
CA ILE A 583 -4.03 1.96 -23.23
C ILE A 583 -3.01 0.84 -23.19
N GLY A 584 -2.53 0.50 -22.00
CA GLY A 584 -1.61 -0.60 -21.76
C GLY A 584 -1.37 -0.82 -20.27
N SER A 585 -0.54 -1.81 -19.95
CA SER A 585 -0.13 -2.11 -18.58
C SER A 585 1.27 -2.71 -18.55
N HIS A 586 1.90 -2.74 -17.39
CA HIS A 586 3.15 -3.46 -17.17
C HIS A 586 3.09 -4.89 -17.69
N MET A 587 1.93 -5.54 -17.58
CA MET A 587 1.74 -6.93 -17.99
C MET A 587 1.87 -7.14 -19.49
N ASN A 588 1.72 -6.08 -20.29
CA ASN A 588 1.91 -6.14 -21.75
C ASN A 588 3.39 -6.02 -22.16
N ILE A 589 4.28 -5.51 -21.30
CA ILE A 589 5.68 -5.22 -21.65
C ILE A 589 6.45 -6.48 -22.08
N PRO A 590 6.43 -7.60 -21.34
CA PRO A 590 7.23 -8.79 -21.71
C PRO A 590 6.86 -9.33 -23.10
N ALA A 591 5.57 -9.52 -23.38
CA ALA A 591 5.09 -9.98 -24.68
C ALA A 591 5.42 -8.98 -25.80
N THR A 592 5.36 -7.67 -25.51
CA THR A 592 5.68 -6.62 -26.48
C THR A 592 7.15 -6.66 -26.90
N ILE A 593 8.06 -6.81 -25.94
CA ILE A 593 9.49 -6.95 -26.25
C ILE A 593 9.69 -8.14 -27.18
N ILE A 594 9.11 -9.30 -26.86
CA ILE A 594 9.26 -10.53 -27.64
C ILE A 594 8.69 -10.36 -29.06
N GLU A 595 7.47 -9.85 -29.20
CA GLU A 595 6.82 -9.64 -30.51
C GLU A 595 7.54 -8.61 -31.38
N LEU A 596 8.24 -7.66 -30.78
CA LEU A 596 9.04 -6.68 -31.53
C LEU A 596 10.31 -7.31 -32.13
N ILE A 597 10.94 -8.27 -31.45
CA ILE A 597 12.32 -8.70 -31.77
C ILE A 597 12.47 -10.18 -32.14
N ALA A 598 11.50 -11.03 -31.81
CA ALA A 598 11.62 -12.47 -32.02
C ALA A 598 11.30 -12.86 -33.46
N GLU A 599 12.01 -13.86 -33.97
CA GLU A 599 11.70 -14.47 -35.26
C GLU A 599 10.33 -15.16 -35.24
N LYS A 600 9.71 -15.24 -36.41
CA LYS A 600 8.41 -15.90 -36.54
C LYS A 600 8.45 -17.35 -36.06
N GLY A 601 7.49 -17.69 -35.21
CA GLY A 601 7.38 -19.04 -34.65
C GLY A 601 8.17 -19.25 -33.36
N PHE A 602 8.87 -18.24 -32.83
CA PHE A 602 9.47 -18.35 -31.50
C PHE A 602 8.38 -18.54 -30.43
N GLU A 603 8.48 -19.64 -29.69
CA GLU A 603 7.53 -19.98 -28.63
C GLU A 603 7.84 -19.25 -27.33
N TYR A 604 6.83 -18.58 -26.79
CA TYR A 604 6.89 -17.89 -25.51
C TYR A 604 5.57 -18.07 -24.72
N CYS A 605 5.61 -17.84 -23.42
CA CYS A 605 4.43 -17.91 -22.55
C CYS A 605 4.07 -16.50 -22.07
N SER A 606 2.81 -16.08 -22.23
CA SER A 606 2.31 -14.81 -21.70
C SER A 606 0.83 -14.88 -21.43
N LEU A 607 0.43 -14.54 -20.19
CA LEU A 607 -0.98 -14.42 -19.81
C LEU A 607 -1.65 -13.22 -20.52
N PHE A 608 -0.88 -12.20 -20.84
CA PHE A 608 -1.39 -10.93 -21.37
C PHE A 608 -0.95 -10.70 -22.81
N PRO A 609 -1.77 -10.01 -23.62
CA PRO A 609 -1.43 -9.71 -25.01
C PRO A 609 -0.25 -8.70 -25.10
N SER A 610 0.42 -8.71 -26.24
CA SER A 610 1.41 -7.70 -26.61
C SER A 610 0.73 -6.38 -26.99
N LEU A 611 1.41 -5.25 -26.81
CA LEU A 611 0.99 -3.95 -27.38
C LEU A 611 1.03 -3.92 -28.91
N THR A 612 1.59 -4.95 -29.56
CA THR A 612 1.53 -5.09 -31.02
C THR A 612 0.16 -5.57 -31.53
N GLU A 613 -0.71 -5.95 -30.60
CA GLU A 613 -2.13 -6.28 -30.81
C GLU A 613 -3.00 -5.13 -30.31
N LYS A 614 -4.17 -4.92 -30.91
CA LYS A 614 -5.11 -3.89 -30.44
C LYS A 614 -5.75 -4.31 -29.13
N LEU A 615 -5.69 -3.43 -28.14
CA LEU A 615 -6.29 -3.63 -26.83
C LEU A 615 -7.63 -2.87 -26.74
N ASP A 616 -8.68 -3.55 -26.30
CA ASP A 616 -9.98 -2.94 -26.02
C ASP A 616 -10.07 -2.46 -24.55
N HIS A 617 -9.39 -3.16 -23.65
CA HIS A 617 -9.31 -2.83 -22.24
C HIS A 617 -8.06 -3.42 -21.59
N VAL A 618 -7.74 -2.96 -20.40
CA VAL A 618 -6.74 -3.54 -19.50
C VAL A 618 -7.33 -3.67 -18.11
N VAL A 619 -6.94 -4.75 -17.43
CA VAL A 619 -7.41 -5.09 -16.08
C VAL A 619 -6.22 -5.30 -15.17
N SER A 620 -6.29 -4.76 -13.96
CA SER A 620 -5.35 -5.05 -12.86
C SER A 620 -6.11 -5.53 -11.63
N PRO A 621 -5.44 -6.03 -10.59
CA PRO A 621 -6.10 -6.38 -9.33
C PRO A 621 -6.92 -5.25 -8.70
N TYR A 622 -6.59 -3.99 -9.01
CA TYR A 622 -7.13 -2.80 -8.34
C TYR A 622 -8.09 -2.00 -9.20
N CYS A 623 -7.87 -2.00 -10.50
CA CYS A 623 -8.64 -1.17 -11.44
C CYS A 623 -8.76 -1.81 -12.82
N TRP A 624 -9.71 -1.33 -13.57
CA TRP A 624 -9.92 -1.61 -14.99
C TRP A 624 -9.84 -0.31 -15.78
N MET A 625 -9.47 -0.40 -17.04
CA MET A 625 -9.35 0.75 -17.93
C MET A 625 -9.70 0.39 -19.36
N THR A 626 -10.45 1.28 -20.00
CA THR A 626 -10.70 1.30 -21.45
C THR A 626 -10.03 2.55 -22.06
N GLU A 627 -10.12 2.76 -23.36
CA GLU A 627 -9.61 4.00 -23.97
C GLU A 627 -10.26 5.28 -23.39
N ASN A 628 -11.47 5.19 -22.84
CA ASN A 628 -12.26 6.35 -22.43
C ASN A 628 -12.47 6.48 -20.92
N GLU A 629 -12.28 5.41 -20.14
CA GLU A 629 -12.67 5.39 -18.74
C GLU A 629 -11.75 4.50 -17.93
N ILE A 630 -11.48 4.91 -16.68
CA ILE A 630 -10.80 4.11 -15.66
C ILE A 630 -11.73 3.93 -14.46
N GLY A 631 -11.75 2.73 -13.87
CA GLY A 631 -12.54 2.44 -12.68
C GLY A 631 -11.78 1.61 -11.65
N VAL A 632 -12.13 1.78 -10.37
CA VAL A 632 -11.52 1.11 -9.22
C VAL A 632 -12.50 0.12 -8.62
N TYR A 633 -12.04 -1.11 -8.38
CA TYR A 633 -12.88 -2.18 -7.84
C TYR A 633 -13.29 -1.95 -6.39
N ARG A 634 -12.35 -1.55 -5.54
CA ARG A 634 -12.58 -1.40 -4.11
C ARG A 634 -13.71 -0.43 -3.79
N ASP A 635 -13.66 0.74 -4.39
CA ASP A 635 -14.62 1.83 -4.09
C ASP A 635 -15.78 1.85 -5.10
N LYS A 636 -15.77 0.95 -6.09
CA LYS A 636 -16.74 0.88 -7.20
C LYS A 636 -16.96 2.24 -7.86
N THR A 637 -15.85 2.96 -8.06
CA THR A 637 -15.85 4.29 -8.68
C THR A 637 -15.19 4.25 -10.05
N SER A 638 -15.62 5.13 -10.96
CA SER A 638 -14.99 5.29 -12.25
C SER A 638 -14.94 6.75 -12.68
N GLN A 639 -14.01 7.08 -13.58
CA GLN A 639 -13.77 8.41 -14.08
C GLN A 639 -13.43 8.36 -15.57
N GLN A 640 -13.93 9.35 -16.35
CA GLN A 640 -13.55 9.51 -17.74
C GLN A 640 -12.08 9.90 -17.86
N LEU A 641 -11.40 9.32 -18.86
CA LEU A 641 -9.97 9.55 -19.13
C LEU A 641 -9.69 10.84 -19.91
N GLU A 642 -10.71 11.50 -20.45
CA GLU A 642 -10.53 12.76 -21.14
C GLU A 642 -9.96 13.86 -20.22
N THR A 643 -8.94 14.55 -20.71
CA THR A 643 -8.12 15.51 -19.94
C THR A 643 -8.72 16.90 -19.86
N SER A 644 -9.90 17.18 -20.42
CA SER A 644 -10.52 18.50 -20.31
C SER A 644 -10.98 18.75 -18.87
N ALA A 645 -10.56 19.88 -18.31
CA ALA A 645 -10.76 20.24 -16.88
C ALA A 645 -12.24 20.33 -16.43
N GLU A 646 -13.19 20.30 -17.37
CA GLU A 646 -14.59 20.61 -17.08
C GLU A 646 -15.47 19.40 -16.72
N ASN A 647 -15.02 18.14 -16.94
CA ASN A 647 -15.88 16.96 -16.80
C ASN A 647 -15.24 15.81 -16.00
N LYS A 648 -14.64 16.09 -14.84
CA LYS A 648 -14.06 15.04 -14.00
C LYS A 648 -15.07 14.54 -12.94
N THR A 649 -16.23 14.11 -13.37
CA THR A 649 -17.24 13.53 -12.47
C THR A 649 -16.85 12.09 -12.14
N ILE A 650 -16.78 11.77 -10.86
CA ILE A 650 -16.65 10.39 -10.40
C ILE A 650 -18.02 9.73 -10.42
N ASN A 651 -18.14 8.65 -11.17
CA ASN A 651 -19.32 7.80 -11.20
C ASN A 651 -19.20 6.73 -10.11
N VAL A 652 -20.28 6.49 -9.38
CA VAL A 652 -20.34 5.47 -8.32
C VAL A 652 -21.16 4.27 -8.80
N GLY A 653 -20.70 3.07 -8.47
CA GLY A 653 -21.44 1.82 -8.74
C GLY A 653 -21.14 1.16 -10.09
N LYS A 654 -20.29 1.73 -10.95
CA LYS A 654 -19.88 1.09 -12.20
C LYS A 654 -18.67 0.22 -12.00
N VAL A 655 -18.82 -1.07 -12.24
CA VAL A 655 -17.72 -2.05 -12.21
C VAL A 655 -17.74 -2.84 -13.50
N LEU A 656 -16.62 -2.83 -14.22
CA LEU A 656 -16.43 -3.62 -15.46
C LEU A 656 -15.32 -4.67 -15.23
N TYR A 657 -15.38 -5.75 -15.97
CA TYR A 657 -14.35 -6.80 -16.02
C TYR A 657 -14.00 -7.45 -14.67
N GLU A 658 -14.92 -7.45 -13.70
CA GLU A 658 -14.66 -8.01 -12.37
C GLU A 658 -14.40 -9.52 -12.42
N ALA A 659 -15.14 -10.25 -13.25
CA ALA A 659 -14.94 -11.68 -13.43
C ALA A 659 -13.54 -11.98 -14.01
N GLU A 660 -13.09 -11.19 -14.98
CA GLU A 660 -11.75 -11.31 -15.55
C GLU A 660 -10.66 -11.01 -14.51
N ARG A 661 -10.82 -9.91 -13.75
CA ARG A 661 -9.91 -9.58 -12.64
C ARG A 661 -9.79 -10.74 -11.64
N ASN A 662 -10.93 -11.32 -11.24
CA ASN A 662 -10.94 -12.44 -10.31
C ASN A 662 -10.21 -13.66 -10.90
N ALA A 663 -10.42 -13.95 -12.19
CA ALA A 663 -9.72 -15.06 -12.84
C ALA A 663 -8.20 -14.88 -12.90
N TRP A 664 -7.70 -13.67 -13.16
CA TRP A 664 -6.26 -13.40 -13.10
C TRP A 664 -5.68 -13.58 -11.70
N GLN A 665 -6.43 -13.20 -10.66
CA GLN A 665 -6.04 -13.46 -9.28
C GLN A 665 -6.04 -14.96 -8.94
N GLU A 666 -7.05 -15.68 -9.41
CA GLU A 666 -7.13 -17.14 -9.24
C GLU A 666 -5.97 -17.88 -9.91
N ILE A 667 -5.52 -17.42 -11.08
CA ILE A 667 -4.32 -17.99 -11.73
C ILE A 667 -3.09 -17.82 -10.83
N THR A 668 -2.93 -16.68 -10.20
CA THR A 668 -1.84 -16.48 -9.22
C THR A 668 -2.00 -17.44 -8.03
N GLY A 669 -3.20 -17.53 -7.47
CA GLY A 669 -3.50 -18.49 -6.38
C GLY A 669 -3.23 -19.94 -6.79
N TRP A 670 -3.63 -20.31 -8.00
CA TRP A 670 -3.38 -21.64 -8.55
C TRP A 670 -1.87 -21.91 -8.69
N ILE A 671 -1.08 -20.98 -9.24
CA ILE A 671 0.38 -21.12 -9.34
C ILE A 671 1.00 -21.34 -7.96
N LEU A 672 0.54 -20.63 -6.94
CA LEU A 672 1.05 -20.76 -5.57
C LEU A 672 0.72 -22.12 -4.93
N ARG A 673 -0.40 -22.73 -5.30
CA ARG A 673 -0.75 -24.09 -4.85
C ARG A 673 -0.08 -25.20 -5.67
N HIS A 674 0.43 -24.87 -6.87
CA HIS A 674 1.04 -25.79 -7.82
C HIS A 674 2.50 -25.40 -8.12
N PRO A 675 3.41 -25.46 -7.13
CA PRO A 675 4.81 -25.07 -7.35
C PRO A 675 5.54 -25.94 -8.37
N GLU A 676 5.01 -27.11 -8.72
CA GLU A 676 5.54 -27.98 -9.77
C GLU A 676 5.48 -27.37 -11.18
N VAL A 677 4.64 -26.35 -11.41
CA VAL A 677 4.62 -25.65 -12.70
C VAL A 677 5.72 -24.59 -12.80
N LEU A 678 6.34 -24.24 -11.68
CA LEU A 678 7.47 -23.33 -11.67
C LEU A 678 8.69 -24.05 -12.28
N GLN A 679 9.43 -23.31 -13.02
CA GLN A 679 10.61 -23.82 -13.72
C GLN A 679 11.87 -23.43 -12.93
N ASN A 680 12.71 -24.41 -12.64
CA ASN A 680 14.01 -24.19 -12.00
C ASN A 680 14.91 -23.29 -12.86
N LYS A 681 15.85 -22.61 -12.19
CA LYS A 681 16.83 -21.70 -12.77
C LYS A 681 17.63 -22.35 -13.91
#